data_0f180da45f668d1569bb02e564f9f711
#
_entry.id   0f180da45f668d1569bb02e564f9f711
#
_cell.length_a   1.000
_cell.length_b   1.000
_cell.length_c   1.000
_cell.angle_alpha   90.00
_cell.angle_beta   90.00
_cell.angle_gamma   90.00
#
_symmetry.space_group_name_H-M   'P 1'
#
loop_
_entity.id
_entity.type
_entity.pdbx_description
1 polymer ?
#
loop_
_entity_poly.entity_id
_entity_poly.type
_entity_poly.pdbx_seq_one_letter_code
_entity_poly.pdbx_strand_id
1 'polypeptide(L)'
;GADDTATHELALWQVHEIAAGSTLSLGKVAAGARSYLLIAGGIDCPQYLGSRATFTLGQFGGHAGRALRSGDTLPLADLAECHLPALTRLPEALIPQGAGAVNEAQGKNDQGKTTGREWQIGVLYGPHGAPDFFTEDDISTFFGHRWEVHYNSSRTGVRLIGPRPQWARADGGEAGLHPSNIHDNAYAFGTIDFTGDMPVILGPDGPSLGGFVCPATVVRAERWKLGQLAAGDRIRFVALTLEEARAIEVQQDAVIAALASGQLDTLEQRQAETSGATLSAIAAKRPRPDDSPVLKCLSAEQGGEQIVYRRAGDDFLLIEFGQMELDIALRFRAHAWMLWLKEHPLPGLMEMTPGIRSLQLHYDPRSLTLETLMAHLEQAEVALKDVEDIEIEARTVHLPLSWDDPACQQAIDKYQRSVRPDAPWCPSNLEFIRRINGLADEAAVRETVLNARYLVMGLGDVYLGAPVATPLDPRQRLVTTKYNPARTWTAENSVGIGGAYLCVYGMEGPGGYQFVGRTLQMWNRYRRTEHFTTPWLLRVFDQLRFHPVSHEALEQIRRDHPQGRYDLKIEKTRFRLADYQAQITEHQAETDAFRERRQAAFQQEIDDWHARGQFTFEDQINEVQEADSLSDDELGIETPVTGSLWKLEVAEGDDVEAGQVVALVESMKMEVEIRTHTAGRVVRLPIKEGSGVAPGQPLIVLSTAVEATDSADASAPDNARSTLSSEETL
;
A
#
# COMPACT_ATOMS: atom_id res chain seq x y z
N GLY A 1 -11.58 -51.70 -15.98
CA GLY A 1 -12.25 -50.46 -16.03
C GLY A 1 -11.41 -49.48 -16.83
N ALA A 2 -11.95 -48.96 -17.91
CA ALA A 2 -11.28 -48.00 -18.77
C ALA A 2 -11.11 -46.69 -18.01
N ASP A 3 -9.87 -46.22 -17.94
CA ASP A 3 -9.48 -44.89 -17.51
C ASP A 3 -9.79 -43.91 -18.66
N ASP A 4 -11.01 -43.43 -18.71
CA ASP A 4 -11.42 -42.42 -19.68
C ASP A 4 -11.33 -41.03 -18.99
N THR A 5 -10.11 -40.59 -18.71
CA THR A 5 -9.80 -39.22 -18.27
C THR A 5 -9.79 -38.31 -19.50
N ALA A 6 -10.98 -38.05 -20.06
CA ALA A 6 -11.12 -37.08 -21.14
C ALA A 6 -10.80 -35.68 -20.58
N THR A 7 -9.72 -35.08 -21.06
CA THR A 7 -9.36 -33.70 -20.77
C THR A 7 -10.06 -32.79 -21.79
N HIS A 8 -10.85 -31.84 -21.29
CA HIS A 8 -11.53 -30.83 -22.12
C HIS A 8 -10.98 -29.45 -21.81
N GLU A 9 -10.63 -28.72 -22.85
CA GLU A 9 -10.25 -27.29 -22.70
C GLU A 9 -11.53 -26.47 -22.52
N LEU A 10 -11.52 -25.61 -21.49
CA LEU A 10 -12.63 -24.70 -21.18
C LEU A 10 -12.31 -23.30 -21.69
N ALA A 11 -13.22 -22.76 -22.54
CA ALA A 11 -13.08 -21.40 -23.04
C ALA A 11 -13.29 -20.38 -21.92
N LEU A 12 -12.48 -19.31 -21.89
CA LEU A 12 -12.70 -18.15 -21.02
C LEU A 12 -13.96 -17.38 -21.42
N TRP A 13 -14.50 -16.57 -20.52
CA TRP A 13 -15.68 -15.72 -20.74
C TRP A 13 -16.95 -16.51 -21.11
N GLN A 14 -17.04 -17.74 -20.66
CA GLN A 14 -18.14 -18.64 -20.89
C GLN A 14 -18.54 -19.34 -19.59
N VAL A 15 -19.84 -19.64 -19.47
CA VAL A 15 -20.40 -20.48 -18.41
C VAL A 15 -20.19 -21.95 -18.77
N HIS A 16 -19.62 -22.71 -17.86
CA HIS A 16 -19.41 -24.16 -18.01
C HIS A 16 -20.09 -24.91 -16.88
N GLU A 17 -20.75 -25.99 -17.19
CA GLU A 17 -21.24 -26.95 -16.22
C GLU A 17 -20.12 -27.95 -15.89
N ILE A 18 -19.79 -28.08 -14.61
CA ILE A 18 -18.75 -28.96 -14.13
C ILE A 18 -19.38 -30.09 -13.32
N ALA A 19 -19.23 -31.31 -13.82
CA ALA A 19 -19.77 -32.49 -13.14
C ALA A 19 -19.09 -32.78 -11.81
N ALA A 20 -19.81 -33.35 -10.85
CA ALA A 20 -19.24 -33.77 -9.57
C ALA A 20 -18.11 -34.77 -9.80
N GLY A 21 -16.99 -34.59 -9.04
CA GLY A 21 -15.80 -35.42 -9.18
C GLY A 21 -14.82 -34.98 -10.27
N SER A 22 -15.15 -33.94 -11.06
CA SER A 22 -14.23 -33.39 -12.05
C SER A 22 -13.11 -32.61 -11.40
N THR A 23 -11.96 -32.53 -12.08
CA THR A 23 -10.80 -31.69 -11.69
C THR A 23 -10.66 -30.54 -12.67
N LEU A 24 -10.64 -29.30 -12.16
CA LEU A 24 -10.35 -28.10 -12.93
C LEU A 24 -8.87 -27.73 -12.75
N SER A 25 -8.14 -27.64 -13.86
CA SER A 25 -6.74 -27.20 -13.88
C SER A 25 -6.66 -25.79 -14.47
N LEU A 26 -6.03 -24.88 -13.75
CA LEU A 26 -5.77 -23.50 -14.20
C LEU A 26 -4.29 -23.36 -14.56
N GLY A 27 -4.02 -22.97 -15.79
CA GLY A 27 -2.67 -22.72 -16.29
C GLY A 27 -2.14 -21.33 -15.87
N LYS A 28 -0.97 -20.97 -16.40
CA LYS A 28 -0.40 -19.63 -16.23
C LYS A 28 -1.27 -18.59 -16.94
N VAL A 29 -1.35 -17.38 -16.34
CA VAL A 29 -2.03 -16.24 -16.95
C VAL A 29 -1.27 -15.83 -18.21
N ALA A 30 -1.92 -15.91 -19.39
CA ALA A 30 -1.33 -15.54 -20.67
C ALA A 30 -1.45 -14.02 -20.95
N ALA A 31 -2.46 -13.35 -20.38
CA ALA A 31 -2.72 -11.94 -20.56
C ALA A 31 -3.23 -11.31 -19.25
N GLY A 32 -2.77 -10.09 -18.92
CA GLY A 32 -3.05 -9.44 -17.64
C GLY A 32 -2.17 -9.99 -16.51
N ALA A 33 -2.57 -9.74 -15.28
CA ALA A 33 -1.86 -10.18 -14.07
C ALA A 33 -2.68 -11.18 -13.24
N ARG A 34 -4.00 -11.25 -13.44
CA ARG A 34 -4.94 -12.06 -12.62
C ARG A 34 -6.04 -12.66 -13.47
N SER A 35 -6.45 -13.88 -13.08
CA SER A 35 -7.66 -14.52 -13.58
C SER A 35 -8.67 -14.70 -12.43
N TYR A 36 -9.95 -14.69 -12.75
CA TYR A 36 -11.03 -14.82 -11.78
C TYR A 36 -11.86 -16.07 -12.12
N LEU A 37 -12.00 -16.96 -11.13
CA LEU A 37 -12.93 -18.08 -11.19
C LEU A 37 -14.24 -17.67 -10.49
N LEU A 38 -15.31 -17.55 -11.26
CA LEU A 38 -16.64 -17.24 -10.77
C LEU A 38 -17.43 -18.55 -10.61
N ILE A 39 -17.99 -18.78 -9.43
CA ILE A 39 -18.76 -19.97 -9.11
C ILE A 39 -20.20 -19.55 -8.84
N ALA A 40 -21.17 -20.21 -9.48
CA ALA A 40 -22.58 -19.95 -9.25
C ALA A 40 -22.94 -20.11 -7.75
N GLY A 41 -23.68 -19.16 -7.18
CA GLY A 41 -23.97 -19.07 -5.77
C GLY A 41 -22.83 -18.49 -4.93
N GLY A 42 -21.57 -18.55 -5.41
CA GLY A 42 -20.40 -18.05 -4.71
C GLY A 42 -19.84 -19.02 -3.66
N ILE A 43 -18.72 -18.63 -3.04
CA ILE A 43 -18.09 -19.36 -1.95
C ILE A 43 -18.74 -18.90 -0.64
N ASP A 44 -19.23 -19.86 0.16
CA ASP A 44 -19.78 -19.54 1.49
C ASP A 44 -18.66 -19.42 2.52
N CYS A 45 -18.29 -18.18 2.80
CA CYS A 45 -17.34 -17.83 3.85
C CYS A 45 -17.88 -16.68 4.68
N PRO A 46 -17.46 -16.56 5.98
CA PRO A 46 -17.95 -15.53 6.86
C PRO A 46 -17.66 -14.11 6.35
N GLN A 47 -18.60 -13.21 6.52
CA GLN A 47 -18.32 -11.78 6.38
C GLN A 47 -17.50 -11.28 7.56
N TYR A 48 -16.49 -10.48 7.27
CA TYR A 48 -15.68 -9.77 8.25
C TYR A 48 -15.54 -8.31 7.85
N LEU A 49 -15.92 -7.38 8.72
CA LEU A 49 -15.97 -5.94 8.44
C LEU A 49 -16.72 -5.60 7.12
N GLY A 50 -17.84 -6.30 6.89
CA GLY A 50 -18.69 -6.07 5.71
C GLY A 50 -18.20 -6.72 4.41
N SER A 51 -17.10 -7.47 4.42
CA SER A 51 -16.53 -8.10 3.23
C SER A 51 -16.31 -9.62 3.41
N ARG A 52 -16.39 -10.36 2.29
CA ARG A 52 -15.98 -11.78 2.19
C ARG A 52 -14.58 -11.92 1.56
N ALA A 53 -13.90 -10.83 1.22
CA ALA A 53 -12.56 -10.86 0.65
C ALA A 53 -11.50 -11.19 1.71
N THR A 54 -10.40 -11.82 1.26
CA THR A 54 -9.25 -12.09 2.11
C THR A 54 -8.28 -10.91 2.09
N PHE A 55 -7.92 -10.39 3.26
CA PHE A 55 -6.82 -9.46 3.43
C PHE A 55 -5.61 -10.23 3.96
N THR A 56 -4.74 -10.67 3.07
CA THR A 56 -3.64 -11.60 3.38
C THR A 56 -2.60 -11.01 4.32
N LEU A 57 -2.28 -9.72 4.19
CA LEU A 57 -1.33 -9.03 5.08
C LEU A 57 -1.86 -8.98 6.53
N GLY A 58 -3.11 -8.61 6.73
CA GLY A 58 -3.77 -8.60 8.04
C GLY A 58 -4.20 -9.99 8.50
N GLN A 59 -4.14 -11.01 7.63
CA GLN A 59 -4.52 -12.41 7.90
C GLN A 59 -5.95 -12.56 8.40
N PHE A 60 -6.92 -11.89 7.76
CA PHE A 60 -8.35 -11.98 8.09
C PHE A 60 -9.23 -11.95 6.83
N GLY A 61 -10.51 -12.26 7.01
CA GLY A 61 -11.50 -12.35 5.94
C GLY A 61 -11.35 -13.60 5.08
N GLY A 62 -12.27 -13.81 4.14
CA GLY A 62 -12.28 -14.94 3.22
C GLY A 62 -12.19 -16.30 3.90
N HIS A 63 -11.52 -17.25 3.26
CA HIS A 63 -11.23 -18.56 3.82
C HIS A 63 -9.95 -18.50 4.67
N ALA A 64 -10.09 -18.65 5.97
CA ALA A 64 -8.99 -18.70 6.96
C ALA A 64 -8.02 -17.49 6.97
N GLY A 65 -8.36 -16.35 6.36
CA GLY A 65 -7.52 -15.15 6.33
C GLY A 65 -6.22 -15.26 5.54
N ARG A 66 -6.09 -16.23 4.65
CA ARG A 66 -4.87 -16.53 3.89
C ARG A 66 -5.15 -17.00 2.47
N ALA A 67 -4.13 -17.07 1.65
CA ALA A 67 -4.22 -17.76 0.36
C ALA A 67 -4.58 -19.25 0.54
N LEU A 68 -5.26 -19.82 -0.43
CA LEU A 68 -5.65 -21.23 -0.44
C LEU A 68 -4.41 -22.13 -0.47
N ARG A 69 -4.52 -23.27 0.19
CA ARG A 69 -3.47 -24.29 0.25
C ARG A 69 -4.05 -25.64 -0.20
N SER A 70 -3.17 -26.54 -0.61
CA SER A 70 -3.56 -27.92 -0.90
C SER A 70 -4.29 -28.54 0.30
N GLY A 71 -5.42 -29.19 0.04
CA GLY A 71 -6.30 -29.76 1.05
C GLY A 71 -7.39 -28.84 1.61
N ASP A 72 -7.41 -27.53 1.25
CA ASP A 72 -8.51 -26.66 1.63
C ASP A 72 -9.82 -27.10 0.93
N THR A 73 -10.91 -27.07 1.70
CA THR A 73 -12.26 -27.33 1.21
C THR A 73 -13.08 -26.05 1.30
N LEU A 74 -13.66 -25.62 0.20
CA LEU A 74 -14.47 -24.40 0.12
C LEU A 74 -15.94 -24.78 0.00
N PRO A 75 -16.80 -24.48 1.01
CA PRO A 75 -18.23 -24.66 0.88
C PRO A 75 -18.80 -23.68 -0.13
N LEU A 76 -19.76 -24.13 -0.92
CA LEU A 76 -20.48 -23.28 -1.87
C LEU A 76 -21.81 -22.86 -1.25
N ALA A 77 -22.25 -21.64 -1.55
CA ALA A 77 -23.58 -21.19 -1.15
C ALA A 77 -24.67 -21.91 -1.94
N ASP A 78 -25.89 -21.93 -1.41
CA ASP A 78 -27.02 -22.62 -2.04
C ASP A 78 -27.36 -22.00 -3.40
N LEU A 79 -27.53 -22.85 -4.42
CA LEU A 79 -27.90 -22.46 -5.77
C LEU A 79 -29.35 -22.03 -5.89
N ALA A 80 -30.20 -22.32 -4.88
CA ALA A 80 -31.66 -22.04 -4.95
C ALA A 80 -31.97 -20.55 -5.17
N GLU A 81 -31.05 -19.65 -4.81
CA GLU A 81 -31.17 -18.19 -5.00
C GLU A 81 -30.37 -17.66 -6.20
N CYS A 82 -29.70 -18.54 -6.95
CA CYS A 82 -28.84 -18.12 -8.06
C CYS A 82 -29.62 -18.16 -9.38
N HIS A 83 -29.85 -16.99 -9.96
CA HIS A 83 -30.37 -16.89 -11.32
C HIS A 83 -29.20 -17.00 -12.29
N LEU A 84 -29.11 -18.16 -12.98
CA LEU A 84 -28.12 -18.29 -14.06
C LEU A 84 -28.54 -17.36 -15.22
N PRO A 85 -27.58 -16.59 -15.78
CA PRO A 85 -27.88 -15.70 -16.89
C PRO A 85 -28.31 -16.48 -18.12
N ALA A 86 -29.24 -15.91 -18.90
CA ALA A 86 -29.63 -16.47 -20.18
C ALA A 86 -28.44 -16.53 -21.17
N LEU A 87 -27.45 -15.71 -20.97
CA LEU A 87 -26.25 -15.63 -21.78
C LEU A 87 -25.18 -16.57 -21.21
N THR A 88 -24.83 -17.60 -21.97
CA THR A 88 -23.80 -18.58 -21.57
C THR A 88 -22.40 -18.20 -22.04
N ARG A 89 -22.27 -17.22 -22.95
CA ARG A 89 -21.00 -16.72 -23.46
C ARG A 89 -21.03 -15.20 -23.59
N LEU A 90 -19.99 -14.52 -23.11
CA LEU A 90 -19.85 -13.08 -23.31
C LEU A 90 -19.57 -12.78 -24.79
N PRO A 91 -20.30 -11.84 -25.45
CA PRO A 91 -19.98 -11.39 -26.80
C PRO A 91 -18.53 -10.87 -26.87
N GLU A 92 -17.82 -11.19 -27.95
CA GLU A 92 -16.41 -10.86 -28.10
C GLU A 92 -16.13 -9.35 -28.01
N ALA A 93 -17.05 -8.54 -28.55
CA ALA A 93 -16.96 -7.07 -28.48
C ALA A 93 -17.07 -6.51 -27.05
N LEU A 94 -17.62 -7.27 -26.09
CA LEU A 94 -17.78 -6.88 -24.68
C LEU A 94 -16.72 -7.47 -23.78
N ILE A 95 -15.86 -8.35 -24.27
CA ILE A 95 -14.73 -8.86 -23.52
C ILE A 95 -13.80 -7.67 -23.23
N PRO A 96 -13.52 -7.37 -21.95
CA PRO A 96 -12.60 -6.30 -21.60
C PRO A 96 -11.26 -6.53 -22.30
N GLN A 97 -10.96 -5.69 -23.26
CA GLN A 97 -9.65 -5.73 -23.91
C GLN A 97 -8.61 -5.36 -22.87
N GLY A 98 -7.79 -6.32 -22.48
CA GLY A 98 -6.59 -6.04 -21.70
C GLY A 98 -5.74 -4.98 -22.43
N ALA A 99 -4.76 -4.38 -21.79
CA ALA A 99 -3.88 -3.32 -22.25
C ALA A 99 -4.14 -2.96 -23.71
N GLY A 100 -4.81 -1.88 -23.95
CA GLY A 100 -5.50 -1.48 -25.17
C GLY A 100 -4.94 -2.06 -26.44
N ALA A 101 -5.82 -2.36 -27.35
CA ALA A 101 -5.51 -2.62 -28.76
C ALA A 101 -4.87 -1.38 -29.43
N VAL A 102 -3.85 -0.82 -28.82
CA VAL A 102 -2.87 0.00 -29.49
C VAL A 102 -1.83 -0.98 -30.02
N ASN A 103 -2.20 -1.55 -31.18
CA ASN A 103 -1.37 -2.43 -32.00
C ASN A 103 -0.70 -3.59 -31.25
N GLU A 104 -1.03 -4.80 -31.66
CA GLU A 104 -0.36 -6.08 -31.42
C GLU A 104 1.15 -6.10 -31.79
N ALA A 105 1.82 -5.01 -31.63
CA ALA A 105 3.25 -5.00 -31.54
C ALA A 105 3.61 -5.22 -30.07
N GLN A 106 3.60 -6.48 -29.60
CA GLN A 106 4.66 -6.89 -28.72
C GLN A 106 5.95 -6.50 -29.45
N GLY A 107 6.32 -5.22 -29.34
CA GLY A 107 7.52 -4.71 -29.91
C GLY A 107 8.64 -5.43 -29.19
N LYS A 108 9.34 -6.28 -29.91
CA LYS A 108 10.70 -6.57 -29.51
C LYS A 108 11.43 -5.27 -29.74
N ASN A 109 12.07 -4.73 -28.69
CA ASN A 109 13.03 -3.64 -28.89
C ASN A 109 14.12 -4.14 -29.86
N ASP A 110 14.98 -3.24 -30.35
CA ASP A 110 16.08 -3.58 -31.24
C ASP A 110 17.02 -4.69 -30.71
N GLN A 111 16.83 -5.09 -29.43
CA GLN A 111 17.53 -6.15 -28.72
C GLN A 111 16.69 -7.45 -28.55
N GLY A 112 15.50 -7.54 -29.14
CA GLY A 112 14.67 -8.75 -29.10
C GLY A 112 13.89 -8.97 -27.79
N LYS A 113 13.93 -8.03 -26.84
CA LYS A 113 13.26 -8.08 -25.54
C LYS A 113 11.78 -7.72 -25.68
N THR A 114 10.88 -8.55 -25.13
CA THR A 114 9.45 -8.27 -25.08
C THR A 114 9.20 -7.02 -24.26
N THR A 115 8.70 -5.95 -24.87
CA THR A 115 8.28 -4.73 -24.16
C THR A 115 6.99 -5.01 -23.41
N GLY A 116 6.86 -4.54 -22.16
CA GLY A 116 5.62 -4.58 -21.40
C GLY A 116 4.44 -3.94 -22.15
N ARG A 117 3.24 -4.24 -21.73
CA ARG A 117 2.00 -3.70 -22.33
C ARG A 117 1.86 -2.22 -22.02
N GLU A 118 1.19 -1.47 -22.89
CA GLU A 118 0.86 -0.07 -22.65
C GLU A 118 -0.62 0.05 -22.23
N TRP A 119 -0.85 0.66 -21.06
CA TRP A 119 -2.15 0.94 -20.48
C TRP A 119 -2.48 2.43 -20.54
N GLN A 120 -3.71 2.75 -20.90
CA GLN A 120 -4.27 4.07 -20.68
C GLN A 120 -5.22 4.01 -19.49
N ILE A 121 -5.02 4.90 -18.52
CA ILE A 121 -5.82 4.94 -17.30
C ILE A 121 -6.38 6.35 -17.13
N GLY A 122 -7.70 6.47 -17.12
CA GLY A 122 -8.40 7.72 -16.87
C GLY A 122 -8.30 8.15 -15.41
N VAL A 123 -7.92 9.40 -15.19
CA VAL A 123 -7.77 9.99 -13.86
C VAL A 123 -8.40 11.38 -13.80
N LEU A 124 -8.83 11.79 -12.61
CA LEU A 124 -9.13 13.17 -12.30
C LEU A 124 -7.94 13.84 -11.63
N TYR A 125 -7.66 15.08 -12.02
CA TYR A 125 -6.59 15.90 -11.46
C TYR A 125 -6.93 16.33 -10.03
N GLY A 126 -6.00 16.11 -9.11
CA GLY A 126 -6.12 16.44 -7.70
C GLY A 126 -6.11 15.21 -6.76
N PRO A 127 -6.07 15.47 -5.43
CA PRO A 127 -6.33 16.75 -4.75
C PRO A 127 -5.17 17.75 -4.73
N HIS A 128 -3.90 17.33 -4.85
CA HIS A 128 -2.72 18.17 -4.65
C HIS A 128 -2.02 18.45 -5.98
N GLY A 129 -2.24 19.63 -6.55
CA GLY A 129 -1.73 20.01 -7.86
C GLY A 129 -0.79 21.21 -7.84
N ALA A 130 -0.58 21.75 -9.04
CA ALA A 130 0.12 23.00 -9.23
C ALA A 130 -0.85 24.19 -8.92
N PRO A 131 -0.32 25.33 -8.49
CA PRO A 131 1.09 25.63 -8.17
C PRO A 131 1.49 25.29 -6.74
N ASP A 132 0.55 24.77 -5.89
CA ASP A 132 0.74 24.65 -4.45
C ASP A 132 1.82 23.59 -4.09
N PHE A 133 1.85 22.48 -4.83
CA PHE A 133 2.69 21.31 -4.51
C PHE A 133 3.65 20.94 -5.64
N PHE A 134 3.18 21.01 -6.88
CA PHE A 134 3.91 20.69 -8.09
C PHE A 134 4.07 21.94 -8.95
N THR A 135 5.12 21.97 -9.78
CA THR A 135 5.21 22.97 -10.86
C THR A 135 4.27 22.59 -12.00
N GLU A 136 3.94 23.56 -12.86
CA GLU A 136 3.16 23.29 -14.10
C GLU A 136 3.86 22.31 -15.03
N ASP A 137 5.21 22.33 -15.03
CA ASP A 137 6.03 21.43 -15.81
C ASP A 137 5.99 20.00 -15.25
N ASP A 138 5.93 19.86 -13.93
CA ASP A 138 5.74 18.54 -13.29
C ASP A 138 4.41 17.91 -13.69
N ILE A 139 3.32 18.70 -13.67
CA ILE A 139 2.00 18.22 -14.08
C ILE A 139 1.99 17.87 -15.57
N SER A 140 2.62 18.70 -16.42
CA SER A 140 2.76 18.39 -17.83
C SER A 140 3.54 17.11 -18.05
N THR A 141 4.62 16.90 -17.30
CA THR A 141 5.45 15.69 -17.34
C THR A 141 4.66 14.48 -16.85
N PHE A 142 3.91 14.60 -15.73
CA PHE A 142 3.11 13.51 -15.17
C PHE A 142 2.11 12.93 -16.19
N PHE A 143 1.39 13.78 -16.92
CA PHE A 143 0.42 13.37 -17.93
C PHE A 143 1.05 13.00 -19.30
N GLY A 144 2.21 13.57 -19.61
CA GLY A 144 2.92 13.31 -20.87
C GLY A 144 3.79 12.06 -20.87
N HIS A 145 4.21 11.60 -19.71
CA HIS A 145 5.15 10.48 -19.57
C HIS A 145 4.46 9.12 -19.64
N ARG A 146 5.26 8.08 -19.97
CA ARG A 146 4.89 6.67 -19.93
C ARG A 146 5.54 6.04 -18.70
N TRP A 147 4.79 5.91 -17.62
CA TRP A 147 5.23 5.36 -16.35
C TRP A 147 5.38 3.85 -16.42
N GLU A 148 6.48 3.30 -15.96
CA GLU A 148 6.70 1.86 -15.92
C GLU A 148 6.29 1.28 -14.56
N VAL A 149 5.59 0.14 -14.58
CA VAL A 149 5.19 -0.55 -13.35
C VAL A 149 6.40 -1.26 -12.75
N HIS A 150 6.74 -0.85 -11.53
CA HIS A 150 7.84 -1.42 -10.77
C HIS A 150 7.49 -2.83 -10.28
N TYR A 151 8.48 -3.73 -10.25
CA TYR A 151 8.29 -5.12 -9.80
C TYR A 151 7.83 -5.24 -8.34
N ASN A 152 8.19 -4.27 -7.48
CA ASN A 152 7.74 -4.24 -6.08
C ASN A 152 6.37 -3.56 -5.95
N SER A 153 5.39 -4.07 -6.68
CA SER A 153 3.99 -3.63 -6.66
C SER A 153 3.11 -4.69 -6.01
N SER A 154 1.96 -4.30 -5.47
CA SER A 154 1.02 -5.22 -4.82
C SER A 154 -0.39 -4.62 -4.76
N ARG A 155 -1.33 -5.32 -4.12
CA ARG A 155 -2.67 -4.77 -3.84
C ARG A 155 -2.67 -3.54 -2.92
N THR A 156 -1.60 -3.32 -2.15
CA THR A 156 -1.44 -2.11 -1.33
C THR A 156 -1.11 -0.89 -2.15
N GLY A 157 -0.34 -1.07 -3.25
CA GLY A 157 0.02 0.02 -4.15
C GLY A 157 0.85 -0.48 -5.34
N VAL A 158 0.60 0.12 -6.49
CA VAL A 158 1.36 -0.09 -7.73
C VAL A 158 2.40 1.01 -7.82
N ARG A 159 3.66 0.66 -7.60
CA ARG A 159 4.79 1.60 -7.72
C ARG A 159 5.13 1.85 -9.17
N LEU A 160 5.51 3.08 -9.49
CA LEU A 160 5.83 3.48 -10.85
C LEU A 160 7.23 4.06 -10.93
N ILE A 161 7.89 3.82 -12.07
CA ILE A 161 9.20 4.35 -12.42
C ILE A 161 9.00 5.42 -13.49
N GLY A 162 9.64 6.57 -13.31
CA GLY A 162 9.58 7.69 -14.25
C GLY A 162 10.33 8.92 -13.76
N PRO A 163 10.14 10.07 -14.41
CA PRO A 163 10.83 11.30 -14.05
C PRO A 163 10.47 11.80 -12.67
N ARG A 164 11.44 12.43 -12.01
CA ARG A 164 11.27 13.07 -10.70
C ARG A 164 10.65 14.45 -10.86
N PRO A 165 9.75 14.84 -9.94
CA PRO A 165 9.24 16.21 -9.88
C PRO A 165 10.34 17.22 -9.51
N GLN A 166 10.19 18.43 -10.02
CA GLN A 166 11.03 19.58 -9.60
C GLN A 166 10.52 20.20 -8.31
N TRP A 167 9.25 19.94 -7.97
CA TRP A 167 8.53 20.43 -6.81
C TRP A 167 8.34 21.96 -6.77
N ALA A 168 7.17 22.41 -6.41
CA ALA A 168 6.88 23.85 -6.19
C ALA A 168 7.37 24.33 -4.81
N ARG A 169 7.59 23.42 -3.86
CA ARG A 169 8.07 23.70 -2.50
C ARG A 169 9.45 23.12 -2.29
N ALA A 170 10.21 23.76 -1.37
CA ALA A 170 11.55 23.30 -1.03
C ALA A 170 11.53 22.04 -0.14
N ASP A 171 10.54 21.95 0.76
CA ASP A 171 10.39 20.85 1.73
C ASP A 171 8.93 20.64 2.14
N GLY A 172 8.71 19.69 3.03
CA GLY A 172 7.41 19.38 3.63
C GLY A 172 7.11 20.13 4.94
N GLY A 173 7.96 21.05 5.35
CA GLY A 173 7.80 21.76 6.62
C GLY A 173 7.76 20.81 7.83
N GLU A 174 6.86 21.05 8.78
CA GLU A 174 6.67 20.16 9.95
C GLU A 174 6.14 18.76 9.60
N ALA A 175 5.61 18.56 8.39
CA ALA A 175 5.19 17.24 7.91
C ALA A 175 6.38 16.36 7.51
N GLY A 176 7.56 16.92 7.33
CA GLY A 176 8.81 16.22 7.01
C GLY A 176 9.65 17.00 6.00
N LEU A 177 10.91 16.53 5.81
CA LEU A 177 11.90 17.21 4.97
C LEU A 177 11.56 17.21 3.48
N HIS A 178 11.05 16.08 2.98
CA HIS A 178 10.86 15.94 1.54
C HIS A 178 9.66 16.77 1.05
N PRO A 179 9.74 17.45 -0.10
CA PRO A 179 8.66 18.25 -0.66
C PRO A 179 7.35 17.49 -0.86
N SER A 180 7.40 16.16 -1.05
CA SER A 180 6.20 15.33 -1.17
C SER A 180 5.42 15.19 0.14
N ASN A 181 6.02 15.54 1.28
CA ASN A 181 5.38 15.35 2.58
C ASN A 181 4.34 16.45 2.88
N ILE A 182 3.21 16.03 3.41
CA ILE A 182 2.14 16.88 3.94
C ILE A 182 1.67 16.30 5.26
N HIS A 183 0.89 17.06 6.03
CA HIS A 183 0.18 16.53 7.19
C HIS A 183 -0.82 15.47 6.72
N ASP A 184 -0.88 14.35 7.46
CA ASP A 184 -1.65 13.20 7.05
C ASP A 184 -3.10 13.55 6.74
N ASN A 185 -3.54 13.17 5.57
CA ASN A 185 -4.91 13.27 5.08
C ASN A 185 -5.44 11.89 4.70
N ALA A 186 -6.75 11.81 4.49
CA ALA A 186 -7.33 10.57 4.00
C ALA A 186 -7.02 10.36 2.52
N TYR A 187 -6.75 9.11 2.15
CA TYR A 187 -6.53 8.70 0.77
C TYR A 187 -7.80 8.08 0.16
N ALA A 188 -8.10 8.46 -1.07
CA ALA A 188 -9.10 7.79 -1.88
C ALA A 188 -8.52 6.51 -2.52
N PHE A 189 -9.34 5.50 -2.76
CA PHE A 189 -8.92 4.35 -3.55
C PHE A 189 -8.59 4.77 -4.99
N GLY A 190 -7.41 4.40 -5.45
CA GLY A 190 -6.89 4.78 -6.77
C GLY A 190 -6.16 6.12 -6.79
N THR A 191 -5.98 6.78 -5.65
CA THR A 191 -5.14 7.97 -5.54
C THR A 191 -3.69 7.62 -5.89
N ILE A 192 -3.02 8.51 -6.60
CA ILE A 192 -1.61 8.39 -6.95
C ILE A 192 -0.85 9.31 -6.01
N ASP A 193 -0.15 8.75 -5.04
CA ASP A 193 0.69 9.49 -4.11
C ASP A 193 2.15 9.51 -4.56
N PHE A 194 2.89 10.51 -4.12
CA PHE A 194 4.34 10.56 -4.31
C PHE A 194 5.05 10.25 -3.00
N THR A 195 5.43 8.99 -2.83
CA THR A 195 6.27 8.56 -1.70
C THR A 195 7.73 8.95 -2.00
N GLY A 196 8.14 10.14 -1.55
CA GLY A 196 9.37 10.77 -2.04
C GLY A 196 9.20 11.20 -3.50
N ASP A 197 10.15 10.83 -4.36
CA ASP A 197 10.12 11.15 -5.78
C ASP A 197 9.38 10.09 -6.63
N MET A 198 8.90 9.03 -6.02
CA MET A 198 8.31 7.88 -6.72
C MET A 198 6.78 7.86 -6.56
N PRO A 199 6.02 7.86 -7.67
CA PRO A 199 4.56 7.74 -7.59
C PRO A 199 4.11 6.31 -7.32
N VAL A 200 3.05 6.19 -6.52
CA VAL A 200 2.41 4.92 -6.16
C VAL A 200 0.90 5.06 -6.33
N ILE A 201 0.29 4.21 -7.14
CA ILE A 201 -1.18 4.13 -7.24
C ILE A 201 -1.68 3.30 -6.07
N LEU A 202 -2.44 3.88 -5.16
CA LEU A 202 -2.96 3.19 -3.99
C LEU A 202 -4.05 2.19 -4.38
N GLY A 203 -3.84 0.95 -3.96
CA GLY A 203 -4.76 -0.16 -4.22
C GLY A 203 -5.83 -0.33 -3.13
N PRO A 204 -6.68 -1.37 -3.26
CA PRO A 204 -7.76 -1.62 -2.29
C PRO A 204 -7.25 -2.00 -0.90
N ASP A 205 -6.02 -2.47 -0.78
CA ASP A 205 -5.35 -2.80 0.48
C ASP A 205 -4.37 -1.69 0.90
N GLY A 206 -4.47 -0.49 0.31
CA GLY A 206 -3.65 0.67 0.63
C GLY A 206 -3.99 1.28 1.99
N PRO A 207 -3.12 2.16 2.53
CA PRO A 207 -3.41 2.90 3.75
C PRO A 207 -4.60 3.85 3.54
N SER A 208 -5.43 4.02 4.57
CA SER A 208 -6.56 4.97 4.53
C SER A 208 -6.16 6.41 4.88
N LEU A 209 -5.02 6.58 5.54
CA LEU A 209 -4.40 7.86 5.86
C LEU A 209 -2.95 7.87 5.43
N GLY A 210 -2.43 9.03 5.12
CA GLY A 210 -1.01 9.22 4.88
C GLY A 210 -0.64 10.66 4.58
N GLY A 211 0.65 10.94 4.68
CA GLY A 211 1.19 12.28 4.56
C GLY A 211 2.01 12.47 3.29
N PHE A 212 1.43 12.20 2.12
CA PHE A 212 2.05 12.44 0.81
C PHE A 212 1.11 13.17 -0.14
N VAL A 213 1.68 13.99 -1.00
CA VAL A 213 0.94 14.73 -2.03
C VAL A 213 0.44 13.80 -3.14
N CYS A 214 -0.75 14.11 -3.67
CA CYS A 214 -1.46 13.27 -4.63
C CYS A 214 -1.92 14.12 -5.83
N PRO A 215 -1.22 14.11 -6.98
CA PRO A 215 -1.61 14.94 -8.13
C PRO A 215 -2.84 14.42 -8.88
N ALA A 216 -3.18 13.13 -8.77
CA ALA A 216 -4.30 12.57 -9.50
C ALA A 216 -4.93 11.37 -8.78
N THR A 217 -6.19 11.07 -9.13
CA THR A 217 -6.92 9.90 -8.63
C THR A 217 -7.58 9.16 -9.80
N VAL A 218 -7.39 7.85 -9.86
CA VAL A 218 -7.98 6.96 -10.87
C VAL A 218 -9.50 6.96 -10.71
N VAL A 219 -10.21 7.25 -11.79
CA VAL A 219 -11.68 7.28 -11.77
C VAL A 219 -12.26 5.88 -11.56
N ARG A 220 -13.42 5.81 -10.94
CA ARG A 220 -14.07 4.56 -10.53
C ARG A 220 -14.20 3.54 -11.67
N ALA A 221 -14.59 3.99 -12.85
CA ALA A 221 -14.72 3.17 -14.05
C ALA A 221 -13.41 2.51 -14.52
N GLU A 222 -12.27 3.04 -14.13
CA GLU A 222 -10.95 2.58 -14.57
C GLU A 222 -10.19 1.74 -13.51
N ARG A 223 -10.69 1.68 -12.27
CA ARG A 223 -10.02 0.99 -11.13
C ARG A 223 -9.78 -0.49 -11.37
N TRP A 224 -10.60 -1.15 -12.17
CA TRP A 224 -10.43 -2.57 -12.52
C TRP A 224 -9.10 -2.85 -13.24
N LYS A 225 -8.57 -1.87 -14.00
CA LYS A 225 -7.29 -1.99 -14.70
C LYS A 225 -6.12 -2.17 -13.75
N LEU A 226 -6.19 -1.56 -12.55
CA LEU A 226 -5.15 -1.69 -11.53
C LEU A 226 -4.92 -3.15 -11.10
N GLY A 227 -5.98 -3.97 -11.16
CA GLY A 227 -5.91 -5.40 -10.91
C GLY A 227 -5.19 -6.21 -12.01
N GLN A 228 -4.96 -5.63 -13.18
CA GLN A 228 -4.37 -6.32 -14.34
C GLN A 228 -2.97 -5.84 -14.70
N LEU A 229 -2.46 -4.82 -14.00
CA LEU A 229 -1.11 -4.31 -14.18
C LEU A 229 -0.08 -5.35 -13.74
N ALA A 230 0.94 -5.55 -14.56
CA ALA A 230 2.08 -6.41 -14.31
C ALA A 230 3.38 -5.61 -14.32
N ALA A 231 4.40 -6.12 -13.64
CA ALA A 231 5.74 -5.49 -13.65
C ALA A 231 6.27 -5.34 -15.08
N GLY A 232 6.81 -4.17 -15.39
CA GLY A 232 7.29 -3.81 -16.73
C GLY A 232 6.21 -3.29 -17.69
N ASP A 233 4.92 -3.34 -17.32
CA ASP A 233 3.86 -2.66 -18.06
C ASP A 233 4.09 -1.15 -18.02
N ARG A 234 3.61 -0.43 -19.04
CA ARG A 234 3.67 1.02 -19.12
C ARG A 234 2.29 1.62 -18.99
N ILE A 235 2.21 2.73 -18.25
CA ILE A 235 0.96 3.44 -17.99
C ILE A 235 1.07 4.86 -18.54
N ARG A 236 0.05 5.28 -19.27
CA ARG A 236 -0.20 6.68 -19.61
C ARG A 236 -1.47 7.13 -18.93
N PHE A 237 -1.37 8.16 -18.09
CA PHE A 237 -2.54 8.77 -17.46
C PHE A 237 -3.25 9.70 -18.43
N VAL A 238 -4.59 9.63 -18.43
CA VAL A 238 -5.46 10.45 -19.27
C VAL A 238 -6.27 11.36 -18.37
N ALA A 239 -6.07 12.67 -18.49
CA ALA A 239 -6.83 13.64 -17.73
C ALA A 239 -8.30 13.68 -18.20
N LEU A 240 -9.24 13.33 -17.33
CA LEU A 240 -10.66 13.35 -17.58
C LEU A 240 -11.31 14.56 -16.87
N THR A 241 -12.42 15.02 -17.41
CA THR A 241 -13.37 15.83 -16.64
C THR A 241 -14.29 14.92 -15.82
N LEU A 242 -14.96 15.47 -14.81
CA LEU A 242 -15.95 14.72 -14.02
C LEU A 242 -17.09 14.18 -14.88
N GLU A 243 -17.51 14.93 -15.91
CA GLU A 243 -18.55 14.52 -16.86
C GLU A 243 -18.09 13.32 -17.71
N GLU A 244 -16.85 13.37 -18.22
CA GLU A 244 -16.25 12.26 -18.98
C GLU A 244 -16.13 11.00 -18.12
N ALA A 245 -15.68 11.12 -16.87
CA ALA A 245 -15.59 10.01 -15.92
C ALA A 245 -16.97 9.36 -15.67
N ARG A 246 -17.99 10.19 -15.42
CA ARG A 246 -19.38 9.74 -15.23
C ARG A 246 -19.93 9.05 -16.48
N ALA A 247 -19.66 9.63 -17.68
CA ALA A 247 -20.14 9.04 -18.93
C ALA A 247 -19.58 7.63 -19.14
N ILE A 248 -18.29 7.40 -18.83
CA ILE A 248 -17.65 6.09 -18.90
C ILE A 248 -18.31 5.12 -17.91
N GLU A 249 -18.54 5.54 -16.65
CA GLU A 249 -19.18 4.71 -15.63
C GLU A 249 -20.61 4.32 -16.02
N VAL A 250 -21.44 5.28 -16.47
CA VAL A 250 -22.81 5.04 -16.90
C VAL A 250 -22.86 4.06 -18.07
N GLN A 251 -21.90 4.15 -18.99
CA GLN A 251 -21.80 3.21 -20.11
C GLN A 251 -21.47 1.79 -19.63
N GLN A 252 -20.53 1.64 -18.69
CA GLN A 252 -20.19 0.33 -18.12
C GLN A 252 -21.39 -0.28 -17.38
N ASP A 253 -22.08 0.51 -16.55
CA ASP A 253 -23.27 0.07 -15.83
C ASP A 253 -24.39 -0.37 -16.79
N ALA A 254 -24.59 0.36 -17.89
CA ALA A 254 -25.57 0.01 -18.91
C ALA A 254 -25.22 -1.32 -19.61
N VAL A 255 -23.94 -1.58 -19.88
CA VAL A 255 -23.46 -2.86 -20.41
C VAL A 255 -23.75 -3.99 -19.43
N ILE A 256 -23.41 -3.82 -18.16
CA ILE A 256 -23.65 -4.82 -17.11
C ILE A 256 -25.14 -5.11 -16.94
N ALA A 257 -25.98 -4.07 -16.91
CA ALA A 257 -27.43 -4.20 -16.78
C ALA A 257 -28.06 -4.94 -18.01
N ALA A 258 -27.60 -4.63 -19.22
CA ALA A 258 -28.06 -5.31 -20.41
C ALA A 258 -27.64 -6.78 -20.45
N LEU A 259 -26.42 -7.10 -20.03
CA LEU A 259 -25.96 -8.49 -19.87
C LEU A 259 -26.80 -9.23 -18.82
N ALA A 260 -27.08 -8.62 -17.69
CA ALA A 260 -27.89 -9.22 -16.62
C ALA A 260 -29.33 -9.48 -17.05
N SER A 261 -29.90 -8.60 -17.88
CA SER A 261 -31.28 -8.73 -18.41
C SER A 261 -31.41 -9.56 -19.70
N GLY A 262 -30.28 -9.92 -20.34
CA GLY A 262 -30.25 -10.60 -21.62
C GLY A 262 -30.65 -9.72 -22.82
N GLN A 263 -30.76 -8.40 -22.65
CA GLN A 263 -31.20 -7.46 -23.70
C GLN A 263 -29.98 -6.94 -24.50
N LEU A 264 -29.41 -7.79 -25.36
CA LEU A 264 -28.19 -7.46 -26.10
C LEU A 264 -28.39 -6.51 -27.29
N ASP A 265 -29.59 -6.58 -27.93
CA ASP A 265 -29.91 -5.75 -29.11
C ASP A 265 -29.83 -4.25 -28.83
N THR A 266 -30.04 -3.86 -27.57
CA THR A 266 -29.91 -2.46 -27.12
C THR A 266 -28.47 -2.02 -26.93
N LEU A 267 -27.52 -2.96 -26.78
CA LEU A 267 -26.09 -2.65 -26.60
C LEU A 267 -25.41 -2.24 -27.90
N GLU A 268 -25.70 -2.94 -29.01
CA GLU A 268 -25.14 -2.62 -30.32
C GLU A 268 -25.56 -1.22 -30.76
N GLN A 269 -26.82 -0.84 -30.51
CA GLN A 269 -27.35 0.49 -30.81
C GLN A 269 -26.68 1.58 -29.93
N ARG A 270 -26.50 1.34 -28.62
CA ARG A 270 -25.87 2.27 -27.71
C ARG A 270 -24.37 2.39 -27.92
N GLN A 271 -23.67 1.31 -28.29
CA GLN A 271 -22.25 1.37 -28.66
C GLN A 271 -22.02 2.21 -29.92
N ALA A 272 -22.92 2.12 -30.89
CA ALA A 272 -22.89 2.95 -32.10
C ALA A 272 -23.14 4.44 -31.81
N GLU A 273 -24.00 4.73 -30.82
CA GLU A 273 -24.28 6.12 -30.38
C GLU A 273 -23.18 6.72 -29.48
N THR A 274 -22.48 5.89 -28.72
CA THR A 274 -21.45 6.32 -27.74
C THR A 274 -20.02 6.19 -28.23
N SER A 275 -19.78 5.82 -29.47
CA SER A 275 -18.42 5.68 -30.06
C SER A 275 -17.57 6.97 -30.06
N GLY A 276 -17.98 7.99 -29.30
CA GLY A 276 -17.45 9.34 -29.37
C GLY A 276 -16.16 9.61 -28.60
N ALA A 277 -15.81 8.90 -27.52
CA ALA A 277 -14.64 9.30 -26.74
C ALA A 277 -13.89 8.10 -26.16
N THR A 278 -13.05 7.49 -26.97
CA THR A 278 -12.01 6.60 -26.42
C THR A 278 -11.00 7.43 -25.59
N LEU A 279 -10.41 6.84 -24.56
CA LEU A 279 -9.36 7.51 -23.77
C LEU A 279 -8.24 8.08 -24.66
N SER A 280 -7.90 7.40 -25.77
CA SER A 280 -6.93 7.88 -26.75
C SER A 280 -7.35 9.18 -27.43
N ALA A 281 -8.63 9.31 -27.79
CA ALA A 281 -9.14 10.54 -28.39
C ALA A 281 -9.19 11.70 -27.38
N ILE A 282 -9.55 11.41 -26.12
CA ILE A 282 -9.51 12.41 -25.03
C ILE A 282 -8.07 12.86 -24.79
N ALA A 283 -7.12 11.93 -24.67
CA ALA A 283 -5.71 12.23 -24.46
C ALA A 283 -5.11 13.07 -25.60
N ALA A 284 -5.53 12.82 -26.85
CA ALA A 284 -5.10 13.61 -28.01
C ALA A 284 -5.65 15.05 -27.97
N LYS A 285 -6.90 15.23 -27.48
CA LYS A 285 -7.56 16.52 -27.36
C LYS A 285 -7.07 17.31 -26.14
N ARG A 286 -6.83 16.61 -25.01
CA ARG A 286 -6.42 17.18 -23.73
C ARG A 286 -5.20 16.42 -23.21
N PRO A 287 -3.97 16.84 -23.57
CA PRO A 287 -2.74 16.19 -23.15
C PRO A 287 -2.42 16.40 -21.66
N ARG A 288 -3.02 17.40 -21.01
CA ARG A 288 -2.93 17.71 -19.58
C ARG A 288 -4.26 18.24 -19.07
N PRO A 289 -4.51 18.28 -17.73
CA PRO A 289 -5.71 18.92 -17.19
C PRO A 289 -5.70 20.42 -17.48
N ASP A 290 -6.87 20.96 -17.75
CA ASP A 290 -7.12 22.38 -17.99
C ASP A 290 -7.90 23.05 -16.85
N ASP A 291 -8.30 22.29 -15.84
CA ASP A 291 -9.03 22.71 -14.65
C ASP A 291 -8.17 22.59 -13.38
N SER A 292 -8.52 23.36 -12.35
CA SER A 292 -7.89 23.33 -11.03
C SER A 292 -8.39 22.13 -10.20
N PRO A 293 -7.55 21.50 -9.37
CA PRO A 293 -8.02 20.55 -8.36
C PRO A 293 -8.81 21.24 -7.24
N VAL A 294 -8.64 22.56 -7.06
CA VAL A 294 -9.36 23.35 -6.06
C VAL A 294 -10.73 23.73 -6.62
N LEU A 295 -11.79 23.25 -5.97
CA LEU A 295 -13.18 23.51 -6.34
C LEU A 295 -13.69 24.83 -5.74
N LYS A 296 -13.31 25.11 -4.48
CA LYS A 296 -13.71 26.30 -3.73
C LYS A 296 -12.64 26.61 -2.67
N CYS A 297 -12.36 27.88 -2.47
CA CYS A 297 -11.51 28.35 -1.39
C CYS A 297 -12.20 29.50 -0.66
N LEU A 298 -12.34 29.39 0.66
CA LEU A 298 -12.78 30.45 1.55
C LEU A 298 -11.55 31.02 2.24
N SER A 299 -11.30 32.32 2.08
CA SER A 299 -10.15 32.98 2.71
C SER A 299 -10.41 33.29 4.19
N ALA A 300 -9.38 33.32 5.00
CA ALA A 300 -9.44 33.74 6.41
C ALA A 300 -9.90 35.18 6.60
N GLU A 301 -9.78 36.04 5.58
CA GLU A 301 -10.24 37.47 5.60
C GLU A 301 -11.74 37.62 5.78
N GLN A 302 -12.51 36.56 5.54
CA GLN A 302 -13.97 36.52 5.71
C GLN A 302 -14.41 36.21 7.16
N GLY A 303 -13.48 36.23 8.11
CA GLY A 303 -13.75 36.10 9.54
C GLY A 303 -13.80 34.68 10.07
N GLY A 304 -13.06 33.77 9.45
CA GLY A 304 -12.93 32.36 9.89
C GLY A 304 -11.59 31.76 9.46
N GLU A 305 -11.40 30.47 9.75
CA GLU A 305 -10.27 29.70 9.20
C GLU A 305 -10.42 29.54 7.69
N GLN A 306 -9.28 29.49 6.98
CA GLN A 306 -9.28 29.12 5.56
C GLN A 306 -9.88 27.71 5.38
N ILE A 307 -10.77 27.54 4.40
CA ILE A 307 -11.31 26.23 4.02
C ILE A 307 -11.08 26.04 2.52
N VAL A 308 -10.46 24.93 2.16
CA VAL A 308 -10.19 24.58 0.76
C VAL A 308 -10.87 23.26 0.43
N TYR A 309 -11.72 23.27 -0.59
CA TYR A 309 -12.37 22.08 -1.13
C TYR A 309 -11.61 21.61 -2.35
N ARG A 310 -11.12 20.36 -2.30
CA ARG A 310 -10.31 19.77 -3.36
C ARG A 310 -10.96 18.53 -3.93
N ARG A 311 -10.90 18.38 -5.25
CA ARG A 311 -11.31 17.16 -5.93
C ARG A 311 -10.34 16.01 -5.59
N ALA A 312 -10.86 14.87 -5.17
CA ALA A 312 -10.07 13.68 -4.81
C ALA A 312 -10.59 12.43 -5.55
N GLY A 313 -10.86 12.56 -6.85
CA GLY A 313 -11.51 11.54 -7.68
C GLY A 313 -12.95 11.92 -8.03
N ASP A 314 -13.70 10.96 -8.59
CA ASP A 314 -15.09 11.14 -9.03
C ASP A 314 -16.12 10.81 -7.92
N ASP A 315 -15.68 10.17 -6.84
CA ASP A 315 -16.50 9.74 -5.72
C ASP A 315 -15.97 10.22 -4.33
N PHE A 316 -14.95 11.10 -4.31
CA PHE A 316 -14.38 11.66 -3.08
C PHE A 316 -14.23 13.19 -3.16
N LEU A 317 -14.41 13.85 -2.02
CA LEU A 317 -14.15 15.26 -1.82
C LEU A 317 -13.25 15.44 -0.60
N LEU A 318 -12.12 16.13 -0.75
CA LEU A 318 -11.24 16.51 0.35
C LEU A 318 -11.52 17.94 0.78
N ILE A 319 -11.75 18.16 2.06
CA ILE A 319 -11.91 19.46 2.69
C ILE A 319 -10.70 19.69 3.59
N GLU A 320 -9.95 20.75 3.36
CA GLU A 320 -8.81 21.15 4.19
C GLU A 320 -9.12 22.40 4.98
N PHE A 321 -8.63 22.46 6.22
CA PHE A 321 -8.82 23.55 7.16
C PHE A 321 -7.47 24.21 7.50
N GLY A 322 -7.45 25.55 7.53
CA GLY A 322 -6.29 26.35 7.94
C GLY A 322 -5.08 26.23 7.04
N GLN A 323 -3.93 26.68 7.53
CA GLN A 323 -2.65 26.58 6.85
C GLN A 323 -2.04 25.20 6.97
N MET A 324 -1.00 24.91 6.15
CA MET A 324 -0.25 23.63 6.17
C MET A 324 0.70 23.57 7.38
N GLU A 325 0.14 23.55 8.58
CA GLU A 325 0.85 23.46 9.84
C GLU A 325 0.16 22.52 10.82
N LEU A 326 0.92 22.03 11.81
CA LEU A 326 0.40 21.13 12.83
C LEU A 326 -0.30 21.92 13.94
N ASP A 327 -1.59 22.14 13.76
CA ASP A 327 -2.46 22.73 14.79
C ASP A 327 -3.56 21.76 15.22
N ILE A 328 -3.62 21.45 16.51
CA ILE A 328 -4.65 20.58 17.09
C ILE A 328 -6.05 21.21 16.97
N ALA A 329 -6.16 22.55 16.95
CA ALA A 329 -7.43 23.22 16.76
C ALA A 329 -8.07 22.88 15.41
N LEU A 330 -7.27 22.76 14.35
CA LEU A 330 -7.75 22.34 13.02
C LEU A 330 -8.32 20.91 13.05
N ARG A 331 -7.72 20.04 13.87
CA ARG A 331 -8.25 18.67 14.06
C ARG A 331 -9.60 18.69 14.78
N PHE A 332 -9.78 19.57 15.76
CA PHE A 332 -11.08 19.79 16.40
C PHE A 332 -12.11 20.28 15.40
N ARG A 333 -11.73 21.20 14.52
CA ARG A 333 -12.61 21.71 13.47
C ARG A 333 -13.08 20.60 12.54
N ALA A 334 -12.17 19.74 12.06
CA ALA A 334 -12.53 18.57 11.27
C ALA A 334 -13.49 17.63 12.02
N HIS A 335 -13.31 17.49 13.34
CA HIS A 335 -14.22 16.69 14.18
C HIS A 335 -15.61 17.32 14.32
N ALA A 336 -15.68 18.63 14.52
CA ALA A 336 -16.95 19.36 14.59
C ALA A 336 -17.75 19.20 13.30
N TRP A 337 -17.09 19.28 12.13
CA TRP A 337 -17.71 19.01 10.85
C TRP A 337 -18.25 17.59 10.73
N MET A 338 -17.51 16.59 11.19
CA MET A 338 -17.99 15.20 11.23
C MET A 338 -19.23 15.04 12.12
N LEU A 339 -19.27 15.70 13.29
CA LEU A 339 -20.43 15.66 14.19
C LEU A 339 -21.63 16.30 13.54
N TRP A 340 -21.44 17.49 12.95
CA TRP A 340 -22.52 18.21 12.25
C TRP A 340 -23.11 17.36 11.11
N LEU A 341 -22.24 16.74 10.26
CA LEU A 341 -22.69 15.88 9.16
C LEU A 341 -23.41 14.60 9.65
N LYS A 342 -23.07 14.08 10.83
CA LYS A 342 -23.79 12.97 11.46
C LYS A 342 -25.18 13.39 11.94
N GLU A 343 -25.32 14.61 12.47
CA GLU A 343 -26.59 15.20 12.90
C GLU A 343 -27.46 15.65 11.72
N HIS A 344 -26.85 15.97 10.59
CA HIS A 344 -27.51 16.38 9.35
C HIS A 344 -27.19 15.38 8.22
N PRO A 345 -27.70 14.14 8.27
CA PRO A 345 -27.34 13.10 7.34
C PRO A 345 -27.81 13.43 5.92
N LEU A 346 -26.92 13.23 4.94
CA LEU A 346 -27.18 13.44 3.54
C LEU A 346 -27.22 12.07 2.82
N PRO A 347 -28.36 11.67 2.21
CA PRO A 347 -28.42 10.43 1.44
C PRO A 347 -27.38 10.42 0.31
N GLY A 348 -26.65 9.31 0.19
CA GLY A 348 -25.56 9.18 -0.78
C GLY A 348 -24.18 9.53 -0.22
N LEU A 349 -24.08 10.17 0.96
CA LEU A 349 -22.83 10.25 1.71
C LEU A 349 -22.57 8.90 2.39
N MET A 350 -21.47 8.22 1.99
CA MET A 350 -21.18 6.85 2.41
C MET A 350 -20.22 6.81 3.61
N GLU A 351 -19.16 7.61 3.59
CA GLU A 351 -18.10 7.57 4.59
C GLU A 351 -17.48 8.95 4.82
N MET A 352 -16.99 9.18 6.03
CA MET A 352 -16.26 10.38 6.43
C MET A 352 -14.97 9.98 7.11
N THR A 353 -13.84 10.35 6.52
CA THR A 353 -12.51 10.01 7.03
C THR A 353 -11.74 11.27 7.40
N PRO A 354 -11.47 11.53 8.69
CA PRO A 354 -10.72 12.70 9.10
C PRO A 354 -9.21 12.50 8.91
N GLY A 355 -8.54 13.51 8.38
CA GLY A 355 -7.10 13.71 8.45
C GLY A 355 -6.71 14.60 9.63
N ILE A 356 -5.46 15.05 9.66
CA ILE A 356 -4.93 15.92 10.71
C ILE A 356 -5.59 17.32 10.66
N ARG A 357 -5.67 17.90 9.47
CA ARG A 357 -6.31 19.20 9.20
C ARG A 357 -7.31 19.13 8.06
N SER A 358 -7.89 17.97 7.85
CA SER A 358 -8.77 17.71 6.71
C SER A 358 -9.89 16.74 7.07
N LEU A 359 -10.91 16.73 6.21
CA LEU A 359 -11.99 15.75 6.22
C LEU A 359 -12.23 15.30 4.79
N GLN A 360 -12.15 14.00 4.53
CA GLN A 360 -12.52 13.42 3.25
C GLN A 360 -13.92 12.83 3.33
N LEU A 361 -14.72 13.12 2.34
CA LEU A 361 -16.07 12.61 2.16
C LEU A 361 -16.08 11.64 0.98
N HIS A 362 -16.53 10.41 1.22
CA HIS A 362 -16.82 9.43 0.20
C HIS A 362 -18.32 9.43 -0.07
N TYR A 363 -18.73 9.66 -1.31
CA TYR A 363 -20.14 9.76 -1.69
C TYR A 363 -20.43 8.95 -2.95
N ASP A 364 -21.68 8.54 -3.13
CA ASP A 364 -22.13 7.89 -4.38
C ASP A 364 -22.56 8.96 -5.38
N PRO A 365 -21.78 9.24 -6.43
CA PRO A 365 -22.08 10.30 -7.40
C PRO A 365 -23.33 10.03 -8.24
N ARG A 366 -23.90 8.81 -8.18
CA ARG A 366 -25.14 8.46 -8.87
C ARG A 366 -26.38 8.91 -8.10
N SER A 367 -26.31 8.97 -6.78
CA SER A 367 -27.40 9.38 -5.90
C SER A 367 -27.20 10.76 -5.30
N LEU A 368 -25.97 11.24 -5.20
CA LEU A 368 -25.61 12.54 -4.62
C LEU A 368 -24.65 13.28 -5.57
N THR A 369 -25.13 14.37 -6.16
CA THR A 369 -24.29 15.20 -7.04
C THR A 369 -23.32 16.06 -6.23
N LEU A 370 -22.17 16.40 -6.84
CA LEU A 370 -21.18 17.26 -6.21
C LEU A 370 -21.79 18.64 -5.82
N GLU A 371 -22.66 19.21 -6.67
CA GLU A 371 -23.34 20.47 -6.41
C GLU A 371 -24.24 20.38 -5.17
N THR A 372 -25.00 19.29 -5.02
CA THR A 372 -25.85 19.06 -3.84
C THR A 372 -25.01 18.88 -2.58
N LEU A 373 -23.89 18.14 -2.68
CA LEU A 373 -22.96 17.98 -1.57
C LEU A 373 -22.36 19.33 -1.16
N MET A 374 -21.86 20.12 -2.11
CA MET A 374 -21.30 21.46 -1.83
C MET A 374 -22.32 22.39 -1.20
N ALA A 375 -23.55 22.41 -1.68
CA ALA A 375 -24.63 23.24 -1.08
C ALA A 375 -24.96 22.81 0.37
N HIS A 376 -24.88 21.51 0.69
CA HIS A 376 -25.04 21.02 2.06
C HIS A 376 -23.88 21.45 2.96
N LEU A 377 -22.64 21.40 2.44
CA LEU A 377 -21.44 21.82 3.18
C LEU A 377 -21.41 23.33 3.44
N GLU A 378 -22.00 24.16 2.59
CA GLU A 378 -22.20 25.61 2.84
C GLU A 378 -23.04 25.88 4.08
N GLN A 379 -23.99 25.00 4.42
CA GLN A 379 -24.75 25.12 5.66
C GLN A 379 -23.86 24.80 6.88
N ALA A 380 -22.96 23.82 6.76
CA ALA A 380 -21.98 23.53 7.80
C ALA A 380 -21.00 24.71 8.01
N GLU A 381 -20.54 25.36 6.93
CA GLU A 381 -19.67 26.55 7.01
C GLU A 381 -20.30 27.66 7.88
N VAL A 382 -21.61 27.88 7.71
CA VAL A 382 -22.35 28.91 8.49
C VAL A 382 -22.55 28.47 9.95
N ALA A 383 -22.90 27.19 10.15
CA ALA A 383 -23.22 26.66 11.49
C ALA A 383 -21.98 26.52 12.39
N LEU A 384 -20.81 26.32 11.81
CA LEU A 384 -19.56 25.99 12.52
C LEU A 384 -18.54 27.15 12.51
N LYS A 385 -18.97 28.39 12.39
CA LYS A 385 -18.06 29.55 12.44
C LYS A 385 -17.34 29.69 13.78
N ASP A 386 -18.02 29.42 14.89
CA ASP A 386 -17.55 29.60 16.26
C ASP A 386 -17.51 28.24 16.99
N VAL A 387 -16.42 27.47 16.79
CA VAL A 387 -16.24 26.14 17.39
C VAL A 387 -15.24 26.22 18.55
N GLU A 388 -15.39 27.19 19.47
CA GLU A 388 -14.39 27.39 20.54
C GLU A 388 -14.57 26.47 21.77
N ASP A 389 -15.77 25.89 22.02
CA ASP A 389 -16.10 25.23 23.30
C ASP A 389 -16.44 23.74 23.14
N ILE A 390 -15.66 22.97 22.36
CA ILE A 390 -15.86 21.52 22.27
C ILE A 390 -15.08 20.80 23.38
N GLU A 391 -15.81 20.04 24.21
CA GLU A 391 -15.26 19.05 25.13
C GLU A 391 -15.46 17.66 24.54
N ILE A 392 -14.40 16.86 24.48
CA ILE A 392 -14.42 15.49 23.95
C ILE A 392 -14.11 14.50 25.07
N GLU A 393 -14.93 13.45 25.20
CA GLU A 393 -14.60 12.30 26.05
C GLU A 393 -13.39 11.58 25.47
N ALA A 394 -12.34 11.45 26.26
CA ALA A 394 -11.07 10.87 25.89
C ALA A 394 -10.62 9.80 26.89
N ARG A 395 -9.56 9.09 26.59
CA ARG A 395 -8.91 8.13 27.47
C ARG A 395 -7.41 8.37 27.48
N THR A 396 -6.76 8.10 28.61
CA THR A 396 -5.30 7.95 28.65
C THR A 396 -4.97 6.47 28.65
N VAL A 397 -4.28 6.01 27.61
CA VAL A 397 -3.87 4.61 27.41
C VAL A 397 -2.38 4.49 27.70
N HIS A 398 -2.01 3.68 28.69
CA HIS A 398 -0.62 3.48 29.10
C HIS A 398 0.00 2.27 28.38
N LEU A 399 0.89 2.52 27.45
CA LEU A 399 1.49 1.49 26.58
C LEU A 399 2.89 1.10 27.07
N PRO A 400 3.22 -0.20 27.18
CA PRO A 400 4.60 -0.63 27.37
C PRO A 400 5.44 -0.35 26.13
N LEU A 401 6.68 0.10 26.32
CA LEU A 401 7.63 0.37 25.22
C LEU A 401 8.96 -0.33 25.50
N SER A 402 9.33 -1.26 24.63
CA SER A 402 10.68 -1.76 24.51
C SER A 402 11.49 -0.76 23.71
N TRP A 403 12.35 0.01 24.40
CA TRP A 403 13.18 1.04 23.79
C TRP A 403 14.27 0.41 22.92
N ASP A 404 14.51 0.95 21.71
CA ASP A 404 15.52 0.45 20.77
C ASP A 404 15.44 -1.08 20.55
N ASP A 405 14.24 -1.55 20.28
CA ASP A 405 13.89 -2.98 20.23
C ASP A 405 14.67 -3.73 19.16
N PRO A 406 15.17 -4.96 19.42
CA PRO A 406 15.93 -5.76 18.46
C PRO A 406 15.24 -5.98 17.11
N ALA A 407 13.90 -6.07 17.07
CA ALA A 407 13.16 -6.20 15.82
C ALA A 407 13.20 -4.91 14.97
N CYS A 408 13.28 -3.73 15.62
CA CYS A 408 13.49 -2.46 14.93
C CYS A 408 14.91 -2.37 14.36
N GLN A 409 15.92 -2.79 15.12
CA GLN A 409 17.31 -2.84 14.66
C GLN A 409 17.47 -3.76 13.44
N GLN A 410 16.84 -4.93 13.48
CA GLN A 410 16.82 -5.85 12.33
C GLN A 410 16.24 -5.20 11.07
N ALA A 411 15.19 -4.39 11.22
CA ALA A 411 14.59 -3.68 10.09
C ALA A 411 15.50 -2.59 9.52
N ILE A 412 16.23 -1.87 10.38
CA ILE A 412 17.25 -0.88 9.99
C ILE A 412 18.39 -1.55 9.24
N ASP A 413 18.94 -2.64 9.79
CA ASP A 413 20.02 -3.42 9.18
C ASP A 413 19.64 -3.96 7.80
N LYS A 414 18.42 -4.54 7.70
CA LYS A 414 17.89 -5.05 6.43
C LYS A 414 17.80 -3.93 5.40
N TYR A 415 17.27 -2.77 5.79
CA TYR A 415 17.15 -1.61 4.89
C TYR A 415 18.52 -1.12 4.41
N GLN A 416 19.47 -0.95 5.31
CA GLN A 416 20.80 -0.46 4.97
C GLN A 416 21.54 -1.41 4.00
N ARG A 417 21.34 -2.74 4.15
CA ARG A 417 21.99 -3.72 3.27
C ARG A 417 21.33 -3.83 1.90
N SER A 418 20.00 -3.73 1.82
CA SER A 418 19.25 -4.11 0.61
C SER A 418 18.58 -2.95 -0.12
N VAL A 419 18.48 -1.75 0.49
CA VAL A 419 17.78 -0.62 -0.12
C VAL A 419 18.71 0.58 -0.28
N ARG A 420 19.22 1.14 0.82
CA ARG A 420 20.04 2.36 0.77
C ARG A 420 21.20 2.29 1.79
N PRO A 421 22.40 1.88 1.36
CA PRO A 421 23.56 1.72 2.24
C PRO A 421 24.06 3.01 2.88
N ASP A 422 23.90 4.16 2.21
CA ASP A 422 24.36 5.48 2.61
C ASP A 422 23.26 6.35 3.25
N ALA A 423 22.14 5.75 3.68
CA ALA A 423 21.00 6.48 4.23
C ALA A 423 21.42 7.31 5.47
N PRO A 424 21.09 8.63 5.51
CA PRO A 424 21.54 9.52 6.60
C PRO A 424 21.02 9.13 8.00
N TRP A 425 19.91 8.38 8.04
CA TRP A 425 19.27 7.87 9.26
C TRP A 425 19.77 6.50 9.71
N CYS A 426 20.72 5.90 8.99
CA CYS A 426 21.35 4.64 9.35
C CYS A 426 22.78 4.90 9.90
N PRO A 427 23.31 4.01 10.75
CA PRO A 427 22.73 2.78 11.29
C PRO A 427 21.82 2.97 12.52
N SER A 428 21.68 4.18 13.07
CA SER A 428 20.88 4.44 14.26
C SER A 428 19.82 5.50 14.02
N ASN A 429 18.54 5.11 14.08
CA ASN A 429 17.45 6.06 14.00
C ASN A 429 17.41 6.99 15.21
N LEU A 430 17.82 6.54 16.41
CA LEU A 430 17.86 7.36 17.61
C LEU A 430 18.91 8.47 17.49
N GLU A 431 20.10 8.15 17.01
CA GLU A 431 21.13 9.14 16.75
C GLU A 431 20.68 10.14 15.67
N PHE A 432 20.00 9.68 14.64
CA PHE A 432 19.41 10.57 13.64
C PHE A 432 18.36 11.51 14.25
N ILE A 433 17.42 10.98 15.07
CA ILE A 433 16.42 11.80 15.79
C ILE A 433 17.11 12.83 16.67
N ARG A 434 18.18 12.46 17.37
CA ARG A 434 18.98 13.36 18.20
C ARG A 434 19.52 14.53 17.38
N ARG A 435 20.23 14.23 16.28
CA ARG A 435 20.90 15.24 15.43
C ARG A 435 19.90 16.21 14.84
N ILE A 436 18.87 15.71 14.17
CA ILE A 436 17.90 16.54 13.43
C ILE A 436 17.06 17.44 14.34
N ASN A 437 16.95 17.11 15.64
CA ASN A 437 16.22 17.92 16.63
C ASN A 437 17.15 18.75 17.54
N GLY A 438 18.48 18.70 17.35
CA GLY A 438 19.43 19.44 18.15
C GLY A 438 19.43 19.06 19.64
N LEU A 439 19.20 17.75 19.95
CA LEU A 439 19.25 17.24 21.31
C LEU A 439 20.66 16.87 21.73
N ALA A 440 20.92 16.94 23.04
CA ALA A 440 22.27 16.75 23.61
C ALA A 440 22.78 15.31 23.35
N ASP A 441 21.97 14.32 23.65
CA ASP A 441 22.29 12.90 23.59
C ASP A 441 21.05 12.04 23.36
N GLU A 442 21.22 10.73 23.19
CA GLU A 442 20.11 9.78 23.02
C GLU A 442 19.25 9.63 24.29
N ALA A 443 19.79 9.91 25.47
CA ALA A 443 19.03 9.91 26.71
C ALA A 443 17.97 11.03 26.69
N ALA A 444 18.30 12.20 26.13
CA ALA A 444 17.35 13.29 25.92
C ALA A 444 16.24 12.91 24.93
N VAL A 445 16.54 12.13 23.88
CA VAL A 445 15.50 11.58 22.97
C VAL A 445 14.55 10.69 23.76
N ARG A 446 15.11 9.74 24.52
CA ARG A 446 14.32 8.79 25.33
C ARG A 446 13.45 9.51 26.37
N GLU A 447 14.00 10.47 27.07
CA GLU A 447 13.27 11.24 28.07
C GLU A 447 12.12 12.03 27.43
N THR A 448 12.35 12.68 26.30
CA THR A 448 11.31 13.41 25.56
C THR A 448 10.18 12.48 25.15
N VAL A 449 10.49 11.32 24.57
CA VAL A 449 9.48 10.35 24.11
C VAL A 449 8.68 9.77 25.27
N LEU A 450 9.31 9.38 26.38
CA LEU A 450 8.64 8.75 27.52
C LEU A 450 7.83 9.73 28.37
N ASN A 451 8.23 11.00 28.44
CA ASN A 451 7.51 12.02 29.20
C ASN A 451 6.33 12.64 28.42
N ALA A 452 6.31 12.48 27.11
CA ALA A 452 5.26 13.05 26.27
C ALA A 452 3.90 12.35 26.50
N ARG A 453 2.83 13.16 26.36
CA ARG A 453 1.47 12.68 26.16
C ARG A 453 1.11 12.90 24.70
N TYR A 454 0.83 11.83 23.99
CA TYR A 454 0.52 11.88 22.56
C TYR A 454 -0.97 11.86 22.34
N LEU A 455 -1.52 12.84 21.64
CA LEU A 455 -2.92 12.87 21.21
C LEU A 455 -3.08 12.06 19.93
N VAL A 456 -3.97 11.07 19.93
CA VAL A 456 -4.36 10.32 18.72
C VAL A 456 -5.21 11.21 17.84
N MET A 457 -4.68 11.65 16.71
CA MET A 457 -5.33 12.55 15.78
C MET A 457 -6.04 11.81 14.63
N GLY A 458 -5.58 10.61 14.29
CA GLY A 458 -6.15 9.75 13.26
C GLY A 458 -5.83 8.27 13.51
N LEU A 459 -6.53 7.39 12.80
CA LEU A 459 -6.32 5.93 12.85
C LEU A 459 -6.23 5.40 11.42
N GLY A 460 -5.29 4.49 11.14
CA GLY A 460 -5.16 3.80 9.86
C GLY A 460 -4.01 4.25 8.95
N ASP A 461 -3.07 5.05 9.43
CA ASP A 461 -1.87 5.47 8.68
C ASP A 461 -1.05 4.26 8.17
N VAL A 462 -0.75 3.32 9.07
CA VAL A 462 -0.06 2.07 8.73
C VAL A 462 -0.90 0.86 9.08
N TYR A 463 -2.16 0.87 8.66
CA TYR A 463 -3.17 -0.19 8.77
C TYR A 463 -3.69 -0.50 10.19
N LEU A 464 -4.79 -1.22 10.24
CA LEU A 464 -5.34 -1.95 11.40
C LEU A 464 -5.46 -1.11 12.69
N GLY A 465 -5.99 0.11 12.59
CA GLY A 465 -6.21 0.98 13.76
C GLY A 465 -4.91 1.56 14.33
N ALA A 466 -3.83 1.57 13.55
CA ALA A 466 -2.59 2.24 13.90
C ALA A 466 -2.82 3.74 14.10
N PRO A 467 -2.34 4.34 15.21
CA PRO A 467 -2.53 5.74 15.49
C PRO A 467 -1.55 6.62 14.72
N VAL A 468 -2.04 7.77 14.27
CA VAL A 468 -1.23 8.96 14.00
C VAL A 468 -1.39 9.85 15.22
N ALA A 469 -0.32 10.06 15.98
CA ALA A 469 -0.38 10.79 17.23
C ALA A 469 0.71 11.86 17.32
N THR A 470 0.44 12.96 18.02
CA THR A 470 1.43 14.03 18.23
C THR A 470 1.47 14.42 19.71
N PRO A 471 2.64 14.82 20.26
CA PRO A 471 2.72 15.35 21.61
C PRO A 471 1.80 16.55 21.81
N LEU A 472 1.04 16.55 22.90
CA LEU A 472 0.23 17.69 23.31
C LEU A 472 1.10 18.91 23.60
N ASP A 473 2.24 18.71 24.26
CA ASP A 473 3.22 19.77 24.51
C ASP A 473 4.12 19.96 23.28
N PRO A 474 4.09 21.13 22.64
CA PRO A 474 4.92 21.41 21.45
C PRO A 474 6.43 21.31 21.72
N ARG A 475 6.88 21.49 22.97
CA ARG A 475 8.28 21.34 23.37
C ARG A 475 8.78 19.89 23.33
N GLN A 476 7.87 18.92 23.20
CA GLN A 476 8.14 17.49 23.07
C GLN A 476 7.93 16.96 21.64
N ARG A 477 7.56 17.84 20.68
CA ARG A 477 7.35 17.47 19.28
C ARG A 477 8.66 17.32 18.55
N LEU A 478 9.20 16.11 18.52
CA LEU A 478 10.35 15.75 17.70
C LEU A 478 9.90 15.62 16.24
N VAL A 479 10.73 16.13 15.33
CA VAL A 479 10.48 16.07 13.88
C VAL A 479 11.55 15.23 13.21
N THR A 480 11.14 14.38 12.26
CA THR A 480 12.08 13.58 11.47
C THR A 480 11.64 13.58 10.01
N THR A 481 12.54 13.18 9.11
CA THR A 481 12.12 12.77 7.77
C THR A 481 11.59 11.35 7.78
N LYS A 482 10.74 11.02 6.82
CA LYS A 482 10.40 9.63 6.49
C LYS A 482 11.56 9.01 5.68
N TYR A 483 11.69 7.68 5.71
CA TYR A 483 12.65 6.97 4.87
C TYR A 483 12.37 7.24 3.39
N ASN A 484 13.40 7.51 2.62
CA ASN A 484 13.34 7.67 1.17
C ASN A 484 14.44 6.81 0.50
N PRO A 485 14.06 5.72 -0.23
CA PRO A 485 12.72 5.14 -0.31
C PRO A 485 12.26 4.49 1.01
N ALA A 486 10.95 4.21 1.14
CA ALA A 486 10.40 3.54 2.31
C ALA A 486 10.99 2.13 2.48
N ARG A 487 11.12 1.66 3.72
CA ARG A 487 11.50 0.26 4.00
C ARG A 487 10.51 -0.71 3.38
N THR A 488 11.00 -1.85 2.92
CA THR A 488 10.17 -2.94 2.41
C THR A 488 9.52 -3.75 3.55
N TRP A 489 10.19 -3.81 4.71
CA TRP A 489 9.73 -4.51 5.90
C TRP A 489 9.91 -3.70 7.18
N THR A 490 8.92 -3.74 8.04
CA THR A 490 8.87 -3.15 9.38
C THR A 490 8.22 -4.18 10.29
N ALA A 491 8.81 -4.47 11.44
CA ALA A 491 8.22 -5.39 12.40
C ALA A 491 6.89 -4.84 12.94
N GLU A 492 5.89 -5.71 13.14
CA GLU A 492 4.62 -5.28 13.73
C GLU A 492 4.82 -4.68 15.11
N ASN A 493 4.02 -3.70 15.46
CA ASN A 493 4.03 -2.91 16.69
C ASN A 493 5.30 -2.07 16.91
N SER A 494 6.14 -1.90 15.89
CA SER A 494 7.19 -0.87 15.92
C SER A 494 6.58 0.50 16.14
N VAL A 495 7.22 1.29 16.98
CA VAL A 495 6.87 2.69 17.27
C VAL A 495 7.88 3.57 16.58
N GLY A 496 7.42 4.51 15.78
CA GLY A 496 8.30 5.40 15.03
C GLY A 496 7.77 6.82 14.94
N ILE A 497 8.67 7.74 14.60
CA ILE A 497 8.39 9.17 14.37
C ILE A 497 8.62 9.47 12.88
N GLY A 498 7.66 10.13 12.24
CA GLY A 498 7.75 10.59 10.85
C GLY A 498 7.03 11.92 10.69
N GLY A 499 7.72 12.96 10.15
CA GLY A 499 7.28 14.32 10.33
C GLY A 499 7.23 14.64 11.83
N ALA A 500 6.16 15.26 12.29
CA ALA A 500 5.92 15.55 13.70
C ALA A 500 4.99 14.52 14.38
N TYR A 501 4.84 13.33 13.79
CA TYR A 501 3.89 12.32 14.23
C TYR A 501 4.57 11.05 14.72
N LEU A 502 3.98 10.45 15.75
CA LEU A 502 4.29 9.12 16.21
C LEU A 502 3.24 8.15 15.67
N CYS A 503 3.69 7.02 15.16
CA CYS A 503 2.84 5.92 14.73
C CYS A 503 3.24 4.60 15.38
N VAL A 504 2.26 3.68 15.51
CA VAL A 504 2.47 2.27 15.89
C VAL A 504 2.03 1.40 14.73
N TYR A 505 2.95 0.62 14.18
CA TYR A 505 2.66 -0.26 13.04
C TYR A 505 1.76 -1.42 13.45
N GLY A 506 0.54 -1.49 12.92
CA GLY A 506 -0.44 -2.51 13.28
C GLY A 506 -0.15 -3.91 12.75
N MET A 507 0.73 -4.03 11.74
CA MET A 507 1.16 -5.29 11.14
C MET A 507 2.53 -5.13 10.47
N GLU A 508 3.15 -6.24 10.07
CA GLU A 508 4.36 -6.21 9.25
C GLU A 508 4.06 -5.65 7.85
N GLY A 509 4.97 -4.85 7.34
CA GLY A 509 4.81 -4.24 6.03
C GLY A 509 5.81 -3.13 5.73
N PRO A 510 5.63 -2.40 4.63
CA PRO A 510 6.48 -1.25 4.33
C PRO A 510 6.29 -0.13 5.36
N GLY A 511 7.31 0.69 5.55
CA GLY A 511 7.22 1.82 6.48
C GLY A 511 8.32 2.84 6.30
N GLY A 512 8.02 4.10 6.64
CA GLY A 512 8.94 5.24 6.47
C GLY A 512 9.36 5.95 7.76
N TYR A 513 8.80 5.62 8.91
CA TYR A 513 9.07 6.34 10.15
C TYR A 513 10.37 5.90 10.82
N GLN A 514 11.02 6.81 11.53
CA GLN A 514 12.24 6.57 12.31
C GLN A 514 11.89 5.90 13.64
N PHE A 515 12.50 4.76 13.93
CA PHE A 515 12.14 3.97 15.11
C PHE A 515 12.60 4.56 16.43
N VAL A 516 11.76 4.38 17.46
CA VAL A 516 12.11 4.62 18.86
C VAL A 516 12.00 3.34 19.71
N GLY A 517 11.28 2.34 19.24
CA GLY A 517 11.11 1.07 19.93
C GLY A 517 9.90 0.27 19.44
N ARG A 518 9.39 -0.62 20.28
CA ARG A 518 8.28 -1.51 19.96
C ARG A 518 7.28 -1.59 21.14
N THR A 519 6.00 -1.77 20.83
CA THR A 519 4.93 -1.85 21.83
C THR A 519 4.02 -3.07 21.61
N LEU A 520 2.84 -3.07 22.20
CA LEU A 520 1.84 -4.12 22.04
C LEU A 520 0.92 -3.88 20.83
N GLN A 521 0.14 -4.91 20.48
CA GLN A 521 -0.77 -4.87 19.34
C GLN A 521 -1.99 -3.97 19.61
N MET A 522 -2.26 -3.06 18.65
CA MET A 522 -3.42 -2.15 18.66
C MET A 522 -4.67 -2.77 18.05
N TRP A 523 -4.58 -4.00 17.54
CA TRP A 523 -5.61 -4.71 16.80
C TRP A 523 -5.84 -6.12 17.35
N ASN A 524 -7.12 -6.54 17.50
CA ASN A 524 -7.47 -7.91 17.84
C ASN A 524 -8.57 -8.43 16.91
N ARG A 525 -8.19 -9.18 15.88
CA ARG A 525 -9.06 -9.59 14.78
C ARG A 525 -10.10 -10.64 15.14
N TYR A 526 -9.82 -11.50 16.11
CA TYR A 526 -10.66 -12.69 16.37
C TYR A 526 -11.30 -12.72 17.74
N ARG A 527 -10.76 -12.00 18.72
CA ARG A 527 -11.22 -12.07 20.11
C ARG A 527 -11.67 -10.71 20.60
N ARG A 528 -12.83 -10.69 21.24
CA ARG A 528 -13.26 -9.55 22.05
C ARG A 528 -12.76 -9.79 23.46
N THR A 529 -12.08 -8.80 24.01
CA THR A 529 -11.64 -8.76 25.40
C THR A 529 -12.19 -7.48 26.03
N GLU A 530 -11.99 -7.28 27.33
CA GLU A 530 -12.42 -6.06 28.02
C GLU A 530 -11.90 -4.80 27.31
N HIS A 531 -10.65 -4.83 26.82
CA HIS A 531 -10.03 -3.70 26.12
C HIS A 531 -10.40 -3.61 24.64
N PHE A 532 -10.73 -4.73 24.00
CA PHE A 532 -11.13 -4.83 22.59
C PHE A 532 -12.62 -5.06 22.43
N THR A 533 -13.43 -4.01 22.64
CA THR A 533 -14.88 -4.04 22.37
C THR A 533 -15.17 -3.99 20.86
N THR A 534 -14.23 -3.44 20.09
CA THR A 534 -14.13 -3.46 18.63
C THR A 534 -12.79 -4.11 18.24
N PRO A 535 -12.54 -4.46 16.98
CA PRO A 535 -11.23 -5.01 16.58
C PRO A 535 -10.03 -4.10 16.87
N TRP A 536 -10.21 -2.79 17.02
CA TRP A 536 -9.15 -1.82 17.33
C TRP A 536 -9.25 -1.30 18.76
N LEU A 537 -8.08 -1.03 19.37
CA LEU A 537 -7.94 -0.59 20.75
C LEU A 537 -8.22 0.91 20.92
N LEU A 538 -7.65 1.72 20.03
CA LEU A 538 -7.58 3.16 20.17
C LEU A 538 -8.78 3.86 19.54
N ARG A 539 -9.01 5.10 19.98
CA ARG A 539 -10.00 6.04 19.45
C ARG A 539 -9.30 7.35 19.12
N VAL A 540 -9.84 8.09 18.21
CA VAL A 540 -9.42 9.47 18.00
C VAL A 540 -9.63 10.26 19.29
N PHE A 541 -8.70 11.14 19.63
CA PHE A 541 -8.56 11.91 20.87
C PHE A 541 -8.14 11.10 22.12
N ASP A 542 -7.90 9.78 22.03
CA ASP A 542 -7.18 9.07 23.08
C ASP A 542 -5.78 9.70 23.27
N GLN A 543 -5.29 9.68 24.49
CA GLN A 543 -3.94 10.13 24.83
C GLN A 543 -3.07 8.91 25.14
N LEU A 544 -1.92 8.81 24.49
CA LEU A 544 -0.96 7.73 24.73
C LEU A 544 0.13 8.18 25.71
N ARG A 545 0.50 7.31 26.63
CA ARG A 545 1.68 7.44 27.49
C ARG A 545 2.46 6.16 27.45
N PHE A 546 3.76 6.29 27.20
CA PHE A 546 4.65 5.14 27.20
C PHE A 546 5.33 4.95 28.56
N HIS A 547 5.52 3.68 28.95
CA HIS A 547 6.37 3.31 30.06
C HIS A 547 7.39 2.25 29.62
N PRO A 548 8.65 2.34 30.06
CA PRO A 548 9.69 1.45 29.58
C PRO A 548 9.56 0.04 30.15
N VAL A 549 9.76 -0.95 29.30
CA VAL A 549 9.87 -2.38 29.66
C VAL A 549 11.05 -3.00 28.92
N SER A 550 11.56 -4.16 29.39
CA SER A 550 12.56 -4.90 28.64
C SER A 550 11.93 -5.59 27.43
N HIS A 551 12.75 -6.01 26.46
CA HIS A 551 12.31 -6.75 25.30
C HIS A 551 11.57 -8.06 25.69
N GLU A 552 12.13 -8.83 26.63
CA GLU A 552 11.55 -10.09 27.09
C GLU A 552 10.18 -9.87 27.77
N ALA A 553 10.07 -8.80 28.59
CA ALA A 553 8.81 -8.44 29.22
C ALA A 553 7.76 -8.04 28.18
N LEU A 554 8.16 -7.27 27.15
CA LEU A 554 7.27 -6.90 26.05
C LEU A 554 6.79 -8.15 25.29
N GLU A 555 7.67 -9.07 24.95
CA GLU A 555 7.31 -10.31 24.24
C GLU A 555 6.30 -11.18 25.05
N GLN A 556 6.41 -11.19 26.38
CA GLN A 556 5.41 -11.84 27.23
C GLN A 556 4.08 -11.09 27.18
N ILE A 557 4.08 -9.76 27.31
CA ILE A 557 2.87 -8.92 27.23
C ILE A 557 2.20 -9.10 25.86
N ARG A 558 2.95 -9.13 24.75
CA ARG A 558 2.43 -9.33 23.42
C ARG A 558 1.74 -10.67 23.22
N ARG A 559 2.15 -11.71 23.93
CA ARG A 559 1.45 -13.01 23.94
C ARG A 559 0.18 -12.98 24.77
N ASP A 560 0.17 -12.25 25.89
CA ASP A 560 -0.92 -12.25 26.85
C ASP A 560 -2.04 -11.27 26.50
N HIS A 561 -1.68 -10.10 25.97
CA HIS A 561 -2.64 -9.02 25.68
C HIS A 561 -3.76 -9.43 24.70
N PRO A 562 -3.52 -10.07 23.55
CA PRO A 562 -4.59 -10.49 22.64
C PRO A 562 -5.54 -11.54 23.25
N GLN A 563 -5.13 -12.17 24.32
CA GLN A 563 -5.90 -13.20 25.03
C GLN A 563 -6.64 -12.64 26.26
N GLY A 564 -6.50 -11.32 26.53
CA GLY A 564 -7.11 -10.66 27.69
C GLY A 564 -6.45 -11.00 29.02
N ARG A 565 -5.21 -11.50 29.02
CA ARG A 565 -4.46 -11.84 30.25
C ARG A 565 -3.52 -10.72 30.73
N TYR A 566 -3.40 -9.65 29.98
CA TYR A 566 -2.66 -8.46 30.36
C TYR A 566 -3.62 -7.33 30.69
N ASP A 567 -3.53 -6.80 31.90
CA ASP A 567 -4.35 -5.66 32.36
C ASP A 567 -3.72 -4.35 31.86
N LEU A 568 -4.26 -3.85 30.75
CA LEU A 568 -3.83 -2.59 30.15
C LEU A 568 -4.46 -1.42 30.92
N LYS A 569 -3.64 -0.58 31.53
CA LYS A 569 -4.11 0.60 32.25
C LYS A 569 -4.71 1.62 31.27
N ILE A 570 -6.03 1.86 31.41
CA ILE A 570 -6.79 2.86 30.64
C ILE A 570 -7.58 3.75 31.62
N GLU A 571 -7.30 5.05 31.57
CA GLU A 571 -7.95 6.05 32.44
C GLU A 571 -8.91 6.90 31.60
N LYS A 572 -10.15 7.08 32.06
CA LYS A 572 -11.10 8.00 31.43
C LYS A 572 -10.66 9.44 31.70
N THR A 573 -10.66 10.26 30.67
CA THR A 573 -10.33 11.66 30.75
C THR A 573 -11.20 12.49 29.80
N ARG A 574 -11.04 13.79 29.80
CA ARG A 574 -11.69 14.70 28.87
C ARG A 574 -10.65 15.59 28.24
N PHE A 575 -10.90 16.03 27.04
CA PHE A 575 -10.07 16.97 26.34
C PHE A 575 -10.90 18.19 25.93
N ARG A 576 -10.49 19.38 26.38
CA ARG A 576 -11.10 20.65 26.02
C ARG A 576 -10.09 21.47 25.23
N LEU A 577 -10.53 22.03 24.12
CA LEU A 577 -9.67 22.85 23.26
C LEU A 577 -9.17 24.12 23.99
N ALA A 578 -10.06 24.77 24.74
CA ALA A 578 -9.72 25.98 25.49
C ALA A 578 -8.62 25.74 26.54
N ASP A 579 -8.64 24.62 27.26
CA ASP A 579 -7.62 24.25 28.25
C ASP A 579 -6.26 23.99 27.55
N TYR A 580 -6.29 23.34 26.40
CA TYR A 580 -5.10 23.14 25.57
C TYR A 580 -4.49 24.46 25.08
N GLN A 581 -5.32 25.34 24.53
CA GLN A 581 -4.86 26.65 24.05
C GLN A 581 -4.29 27.53 25.18
N ALA A 582 -4.90 27.50 26.37
CA ALA A 582 -4.37 28.19 27.53
C ALA A 582 -2.97 27.68 27.92
N GLN A 583 -2.77 26.35 27.93
CA GLN A 583 -1.47 25.73 28.21
C GLN A 583 -0.40 26.10 27.16
N ILE A 584 -0.78 26.14 25.87
CA ILE A 584 0.14 26.54 24.79
C ILE A 584 0.56 28.02 25.00
N THR A 585 -0.39 28.88 25.29
CA THR A 585 -0.13 30.31 25.53
C THR A 585 0.80 30.52 26.73
N GLU A 586 0.60 29.80 27.83
CA GLU A 586 1.42 29.87 29.03
C GLU A 586 2.91 29.52 28.74
N HIS A 587 3.16 28.56 27.83
CA HIS A 587 4.50 28.12 27.49
C HIS A 587 5.02 28.60 26.13
N GLN A 588 4.44 29.67 25.57
CA GLN A 588 4.76 30.12 24.22
C GLN A 588 6.25 30.45 24.04
N ALA A 589 6.87 31.17 24.95
CA ALA A 589 8.28 31.54 24.83
C ALA A 589 9.23 30.35 24.83
N GLU A 590 8.95 29.33 25.66
CA GLU A 590 9.74 28.10 25.70
C GLU A 590 9.56 27.27 24.43
N THR A 591 8.34 27.27 23.92
CA THR A 591 7.98 26.60 22.66
C THR A 591 8.73 27.21 21.49
N ASP A 592 8.77 28.55 21.41
CA ASP A 592 9.46 29.27 20.35
C ASP A 592 10.97 29.01 20.41
N ALA A 593 11.57 29.08 21.61
CA ALA A 593 12.98 28.75 21.78
C ALA A 593 13.33 27.29 21.40
N PHE A 594 12.43 26.35 21.69
CA PHE A 594 12.59 24.96 21.25
C PHE A 594 12.50 24.84 19.72
N ARG A 595 11.52 25.49 19.09
CA ARG A 595 11.35 25.51 17.63
C ARG A 595 12.55 26.09 16.90
N GLU A 596 13.07 27.22 17.37
CA GLU A 596 14.26 27.87 16.79
C GLU A 596 15.48 26.94 16.83
N ARG A 597 15.77 26.33 17.99
CA ARG A 597 16.88 25.38 18.14
C ARG A 597 16.71 24.15 17.22
N ARG A 598 15.51 23.58 17.18
CA ARG A 598 15.20 22.46 16.33
C ARG A 598 15.35 22.82 14.86
N GLN A 599 14.84 23.98 14.44
CA GLN A 599 14.93 24.43 13.05
C GLN A 599 16.37 24.66 12.61
N ALA A 600 17.22 25.19 13.48
CA ALA A 600 18.65 25.34 13.18
C ALA A 600 19.35 23.99 12.98
N ALA A 601 19.08 23.00 13.85
CA ALA A 601 19.63 21.65 13.71
C ALA A 601 19.12 20.94 12.47
N PHE A 602 17.84 21.10 12.16
CA PHE A 602 17.18 20.58 10.98
C PHE A 602 17.82 21.14 9.69
N GLN A 603 18.03 22.46 9.62
CA GLN A 603 18.66 23.10 8.47
C GLN A 603 20.10 22.62 8.27
N GLN A 604 20.84 22.46 9.36
CA GLN A 604 22.21 21.92 9.30
C GLN A 604 22.24 20.50 8.73
N GLU A 605 21.30 19.63 9.13
CA GLU A 605 21.20 18.27 8.61
C GLU A 605 20.89 18.27 7.10
N ILE A 606 20.00 19.16 6.63
CA ILE A 606 19.70 19.34 5.19
C ILE A 606 20.97 19.78 4.43
N ASP A 607 21.67 20.78 4.93
CA ASP A 607 22.88 21.31 4.30
C ASP A 607 23.96 20.22 4.20
N ASP A 608 24.11 19.40 5.24
CA ASP A 608 25.00 18.24 5.24
C ASP A 608 24.61 17.19 4.22
N TRP A 609 23.31 16.92 4.03
CA TRP A 609 22.83 15.98 3.00
C TRP A 609 23.09 16.50 1.59
N HIS A 610 22.88 17.78 1.35
CA HIS A 610 23.22 18.40 0.06
C HIS A 610 24.72 18.31 -0.22
N ALA A 611 25.57 18.62 0.78
CA ALA A 611 27.02 18.55 0.65
C ALA A 611 27.53 17.13 0.38
N ARG A 612 26.85 16.09 0.86
CA ARG A 612 27.18 14.67 0.66
C ARG A 612 26.48 14.04 -0.53
N GLY A 613 25.57 14.74 -1.21
CA GLY A 613 24.76 14.21 -2.30
C GLY A 613 23.71 13.19 -1.85
N GLN A 614 23.30 13.23 -0.58
CA GLN A 614 22.37 12.27 0.05
C GLN A 614 20.91 12.76 0.06
N PHE A 615 20.64 13.99 -0.41
CA PHE A 615 19.30 14.57 -0.40
C PHE A 615 18.35 13.82 -1.34
N THR A 616 18.84 13.44 -2.51
CA THR A 616 18.11 12.60 -3.46
C THR A 616 18.72 11.20 -3.48
N PHE A 617 17.86 10.21 -3.61
CA PHE A 617 18.27 8.82 -3.83
C PHE A 617 17.91 8.41 -5.25
N GLU A 618 18.90 7.96 -6.00
CA GLU A 618 18.69 7.26 -7.26
C GLU A 618 18.62 5.78 -6.95
N ASP A 619 17.41 5.23 -7.06
CA ASP A 619 17.30 3.77 -7.09
C ASP A 619 18.17 3.32 -8.26
N GLN A 620 19.32 2.75 -7.96
CA GLN A 620 20.05 2.04 -8.98
C GLN A 620 19.12 0.89 -9.35
N ILE A 621 18.30 1.13 -10.37
CA ILE A 621 17.70 0.03 -11.11
C ILE A 621 18.94 -0.74 -11.53
N ASN A 622 19.26 -1.81 -10.78
CA ASN A 622 20.33 -2.69 -11.15
C ASN A 622 19.96 -3.10 -12.56
N GLU A 623 20.69 -2.53 -13.53
CA GLU A 623 20.55 -2.91 -14.93
C GLU A 623 20.55 -4.43 -14.90
N VAL A 624 19.50 -5.02 -15.47
CA VAL A 624 19.40 -6.47 -15.57
C VAL A 624 20.73 -6.88 -16.22
N GLN A 625 21.62 -7.44 -15.39
CA GLN A 625 22.94 -7.83 -15.88
C GLN A 625 22.67 -8.79 -17.03
N GLU A 626 23.15 -8.47 -18.22
CA GLU A 626 23.05 -9.38 -19.36
C GLU A 626 23.69 -10.69 -18.90
N ALA A 627 22.89 -11.76 -18.92
CA ALA A 627 23.41 -13.06 -18.58
C ALA A 627 24.48 -13.44 -19.60
N ASP A 628 25.67 -13.75 -19.12
CA ASP A 628 26.71 -14.36 -19.96
C ASP A 628 26.11 -15.53 -20.73
N SER A 629 26.47 -15.68 -21.99
CA SER A 629 26.02 -16.78 -22.83
C SER A 629 26.38 -18.12 -22.15
N LEU A 630 25.39 -19.00 -22.02
CA LEU A 630 25.59 -20.36 -21.52
C LEU A 630 26.40 -21.16 -22.54
N SER A 631 27.34 -21.98 -22.09
CA SER A 631 28.02 -22.98 -22.93
C SER A 631 27.10 -24.19 -23.18
N ASP A 632 27.43 -25.00 -24.18
CA ASP A 632 26.61 -26.17 -24.56
C ASP A 632 26.45 -27.20 -23.43
N ASP A 633 27.34 -27.19 -22.43
CA ASP A 633 27.34 -28.07 -21.26
C ASP A 633 26.71 -27.46 -20.01
N GLU A 634 26.20 -26.22 -20.14
CA GLU A 634 25.58 -25.49 -19.02
C GLU A 634 24.07 -25.37 -19.21
N LEU A 635 23.35 -25.54 -18.09
CA LEU A 635 21.90 -25.30 -18.00
C LEU A 635 21.60 -24.16 -17.05
N GLY A 636 20.95 -23.13 -17.55
CA GLY A 636 20.47 -22.02 -16.72
C GLY A 636 19.15 -22.37 -16.04
N ILE A 637 19.08 -22.21 -14.71
CA ILE A 637 17.83 -22.22 -13.98
C ILE A 637 17.31 -20.79 -13.93
N GLU A 638 16.27 -20.52 -14.72
CA GLU A 638 15.74 -19.20 -14.98
C GLU A 638 14.63 -18.83 -14.00
N THR A 639 14.50 -17.52 -13.70
CA THR A 639 13.32 -17.02 -13.01
C THR A 639 12.13 -16.88 -13.96
N PRO A 640 10.92 -17.33 -13.56
CA PRO A 640 9.71 -17.13 -14.36
C PRO A 640 9.07 -15.75 -14.16
N VAL A 641 9.58 -14.93 -13.22
CA VAL A 641 8.98 -13.67 -12.80
C VAL A 641 10.01 -12.56 -12.76
N THR A 642 9.54 -11.32 -12.96
CA THR A 642 10.30 -10.11 -12.63
C THR A 642 10.26 -9.92 -11.12
N GLY A 643 11.40 -9.66 -10.50
CA GLY A 643 11.47 -9.49 -9.06
C GLY A 643 12.86 -9.08 -8.59
N SER A 644 13.14 -9.31 -7.31
CA SER A 644 14.46 -9.23 -6.70
C SER A 644 14.89 -10.63 -6.22
N LEU A 645 16.10 -11.03 -6.54
CA LEU A 645 16.67 -12.27 -5.98
C LEU A 645 16.85 -12.08 -4.47
N TRP A 646 15.95 -12.66 -3.69
CA TRP A 646 15.96 -12.46 -2.25
C TRP A 646 16.96 -13.34 -1.54
N LYS A 647 17.04 -14.61 -1.94
CA LYS A 647 17.93 -15.58 -1.31
C LYS A 647 18.36 -16.66 -2.29
N LEU A 648 19.62 -17.05 -2.21
CA LEU A 648 20.15 -18.26 -2.82
C LEU A 648 20.17 -19.36 -1.77
N GLU A 649 19.56 -20.51 -2.07
CA GLU A 649 19.52 -21.66 -1.18
C GLU A 649 20.66 -22.65 -1.48
N VAL A 650 21.52 -22.31 -2.44
CA VAL A 650 22.64 -23.13 -2.91
C VAL A 650 23.89 -22.26 -3.11
N ALA A 651 25.05 -22.87 -3.03
CA ALA A 651 26.36 -22.28 -3.29
C ALA A 651 27.02 -22.92 -4.51
N GLU A 652 28.02 -22.25 -5.09
CA GLU A 652 28.83 -22.81 -6.15
C GLU A 652 29.54 -24.07 -5.66
N GLY A 653 29.43 -25.16 -6.44
CA GLY A 653 29.95 -26.49 -6.11
C GLY A 653 28.95 -27.44 -5.46
N ASP A 654 27.76 -26.97 -5.09
CA ASP A 654 26.70 -27.82 -4.53
C ASP A 654 26.08 -28.72 -5.59
N ASP A 655 25.74 -29.96 -5.20
CA ASP A 655 24.93 -30.87 -6.01
C ASP A 655 23.45 -30.69 -5.66
N VAL A 656 22.60 -30.55 -6.67
CA VAL A 656 21.14 -30.31 -6.53
C VAL A 656 20.33 -31.42 -7.17
N GLU A 657 19.18 -31.73 -6.59
CA GLU A 657 18.23 -32.73 -7.10
C GLU A 657 17.09 -32.06 -7.87
N ALA A 658 16.49 -32.77 -8.83
CA ALA A 658 15.30 -32.28 -9.54
C ALA A 658 14.16 -32.01 -8.54
N GLY A 659 13.54 -30.82 -8.64
CA GLY A 659 12.50 -30.34 -7.74
C GLY A 659 13.01 -29.60 -6.50
N GLN A 660 14.31 -29.56 -6.24
CA GLN A 660 14.90 -28.83 -5.12
C GLN A 660 14.69 -27.30 -5.31
N VAL A 661 14.37 -26.58 -4.22
CA VAL A 661 14.38 -25.12 -4.20
C VAL A 661 15.81 -24.63 -4.20
N VAL A 662 16.18 -23.81 -5.17
CA VAL A 662 17.57 -23.33 -5.35
C VAL A 662 17.70 -21.83 -5.16
N ALA A 663 16.59 -21.09 -5.30
CA ALA A 663 16.54 -19.67 -5.00
C ALA A 663 15.13 -19.21 -4.60
N LEU A 664 15.05 -18.07 -3.96
CA LEU A 664 13.80 -17.34 -3.66
C LEU A 664 13.86 -15.98 -4.35
N VAL A 665 12.85 -15.69 -5.16
CA VAL A 665 12.67 -14.39 -5.81
C VAL A 665 11.49 -13.67 -5.18
N GLU A 666 11.70 -12.47 -4.66
CA GLU A 666 10.62 -11.61 -4.21
C GLU A 666 10.02 -10.90 -5.42
N SER A 667 8.77 -11.21 -5.73
CA SER A 667 8.00 -10.56 -6.80
C SER A 667 6.65 -10.12 -6.26
N MET A 668 6.31 -8.84 -6.38
CA MET A 668 5.03 -8.27 -5.91
C MET A 668 4.72 -8.63 -4.43
N LYS A 669 5.74 -8.59 -3.57
CA LYS A 669 5.68 -8.97 -2.13
C LYS A 669 5.30 -10.44 -1.90
N MET A 670 5.50 -11.29 -2.86
CA MET A 670 5.38 -12.74 -2.75
C MET A 670 6.75 -13.39 -2.95
N GLU A 671 7.05 -14.36 -2.11
CA GLU A 671 8.20 -15.19 -2.30
C GLU A 671 7.86 -16.27 -3.34
N VAL A 672 8.59 -16.24 -4.45
CA VAL A 672 8.49 -17.23 -5.53
C VAL A 672 9.66 -18.18 -5.41
N GLU A 673 9.37 -19.43 -5.08
CA GLU A 673 10.37 -20.49 -5.06
C GLU A 673 10.82 -20.82 -6.48
N ILE A 674 12.11 -20.74 -6.72
CA ILE A 674 12.73 -21.18 -7.96
C ILE A 674 13.27 -22.59 -7.72
N ARG A 675 12.73 -23.54 -8.47
CA ARG A 675 13.09 -24.95 -8.36
C ARG A 675 13.81 -25.42 -9.60
N THR A 676 14.87 -26.19 -9.43
CA THR A 676 15.50 -26.86 -10.56
C THR A 676 14.64 -28.02 -11.06
N HIS A 677 14.55 -28.21 -12.38
CA HIS A 677 13.83 -29.33 -12.99
C HIS A 677 14.74 -30.51 -13.30
N THR A 678 16.03 -30.37 -13.06
CA THR A 678 17.02 -31.42 -13.31
C THR A 678 18.02 -31.47 -12.16
N ALA A 679 18.62 -32.63 -11.96
CA ALA A 679 19.75 -32.76 -11.07
C ALA A 679 21.02 -32.27 -11.77
N GLY A 680 21.97 -31.72 -11.04
CA GLY A 680 23.23 -31.23 -11.57
C GLY A 680 24.09 -30.56 -10.49
N ARG A 681 25.28 -30.12 -10.88
CA ARG A 681 26.20 -29.42 -9.99
C ARG A 681 26.17 -27.93 -10.30
N VAL A 682 26.04 -27.08 -9.27
CA VAL A 682 26.08 -25.63 -9.40
C VAL A 682 27.49 -25.16 -9.82
N VAL A 683 27.62 -24.60 -11.00
CA VAL A 683 28.94 -24.16 -11.51
C VAL A 683 29.14 -22.65 -11.35
N ARG A 684 28.05 -21.86 -11.36
CA ARG A 684 28.14 -20.43 -11.05
C ARG A 684 26.79 -19.84 -10.65
N LEU A 685 26.86 -18.72 -9.93
CA LEU A 685 25.75 -17.90 -9.49
C LEU A 685 25.87 -16.51 -10.13
N PRO A 686 25.31 -16.31 -11.34
CA PRO A 686 25.52 -15.10 -12.12
C PRO A 686 24.90 -13.84 -11.48
N ILE A 687 23.91 -14.02 -10.59
CA ILE A 687 23.16 -12.95 -9.97
C ILE A 687 23.37 -12.96 -8.45
N LYS A 688 23.61 -11.79 -7.85
CA LYS A 688 23.78 -11.63 -6.40
C LYS A 688 22.44 -11.44 -5.72
N GLU A 689 22.33 -11.87 -4.46
CA GLU A 689 21.18 -11.54 -3.61
C GLU A 689 20.98 -10.02 -3.54
N GLY A 690 19.71 -9.60 -3.60
CA GLY A 690 19.31 -8.18 -3.65
C GLY A 690 19.27 -7.58 -5.06
N SER A 691 19.72 -8.29 -6.10
CA SER A 691 19.68 -7.79 -7.50
C SER A 691 18.29 -7.96 -8.11
N GLY A 692 17.91 -7.00 -8.98
CA GLY A 692 16.73 -7.12 -9.82
C GLY A 692 16.90 -8.21 -10.89
N VAL A 693 15.83 -8.97 -11.13
CA VAL A 693 15.81 -10.09 -12.08
C VAL A 693 14.60 -10.00 -13.01
N ALA A 694 14.76 -10.46 -14.25
CA ALA A 694 13.70 -10.49 -15.25
C ALA A 694 13.35 -11.92 -15.67
N PRO A 695 12.10 -12.18 -16.15
CA PRO A 695 11.70 -13.49 -16.65
C PRO A 695 12.65 -14.00 -17.72
N GLY A 696 13.04 -15.29 -17.62
CA GLY A 696 13.98 -15.90 -18.52
C GLY A 696 15.46 -15.61 -18.22
N GLN A 697 15.75 -14.90 -17.11
CA GLN A 697 17.11 -14.66 -16.66
C GLN A 697 17.62 -15.83 -15.82
N PRO A 698 18.78 -16.44 -16.14
CA PRO A 698 19.37 -17.49 -15.35
C PRO A 698 19.90 -16.94 -14.02
N LEU A 699 19.41 -17.52 -12.92
CA LEU A 699 19.85 -17.21 -11.56
C LEU A 699 20.98 -18.14 -11.10
N ILE A 700 20.96 -19.36 -11.59
CA ILE A 700 21.88 -20.43 -11.25
C ILE A 700 22.25 -21.16 -12.53
N VAL A 701 23.49 -21.49 -12.68
CA VAL A 701 23.97 -22.29 -13.80
C VAL A 701 24.45 -23.64 -13.29
N LEU A 702 23.87 -24.71 -13.84
CA LEU A 702 24.21 -26.08 -13.54
C LEU A 702 25.08 -26.67 -14.67
N SER A 703 26.07 -27.51 -14.30
CA SER A 703 26.72 -28.42 -15.24
C SER A 703 25.86 -29.66 -15.40
N THR A 704 25.59 -30.06 -16.65
CA THR A 704 24.91 -31.32 -16.99
C THR A 704 25.92 -32.45 -17.30
N ALA A 705 27.22 -32.16 -17.26
CA ALA A 705 28.24 -33.18 -17.43
C ALA A 705 28.23 -34.13 -16.21
N VAL A 706 27.65 -35.29 -16.37
CA VAL A 706 27.83 -36.40 -15.43
C VAL A 706 29.31 -36.82 -15.52
N GLU A 707 30.11 -36.51 -14.52
CA GLU A 707 31.40 -37.17 -14.37
C GLU A 707 31.12 -38.67 -14.26
N ALA A 708 31.45 -39.40 -15.33
CA ALA A 708 31.50 -40.82 -15.30
C ALA A 708 32.60 -41.20 -14.30
N THR A 709 32.21 -41.52 -13.07
CA THR A 709 33.11 -42.14 -12.12
C THR A 709 33.53 -43.46 -12.71
N ASP A 710 34.80 -43.55 -13.07
CA ASP A 710 35.54 -44.73 -13.49
C ASP A 710 35.41 -45.79 -12.37
N SER A 711 34.48 -46.72 -12.53
CA SER A 711 34.44 -47.93 -11.70
C SER A 711 35.18 -49.06 -12.40
N ALA A 712 36.46 -49.06 -12.19
CA ALA A 712 37.25 -50.30 -12.40
C ALA A 712 37.78 -50.75 -11.05
N ASP A 713 37.16 -51.72 -10.40
CA ASP A 713 37.74 -53.02 -10.23
C ASP A 713 36.80 -53.99 -9.50
N ALA A 714 36.70 -55.12 -10.06
CA ALA A 714 35.91 -56.24 -9.62
C ALA A 714 36.56 -57.01 -8.44
N SER A 715 35.74 -57.44 -7.48
CA SER A 715 35.79 -58.79 -6.96
C SER A 715 34.64 -58.99 -5.94
N ALA A 716 33.73 -59.89 -6.28
CA ALA A 716 32.87 -60.53 -5.32
C ALA A 716 33.69 -61.55 -4.48
N PRO A 717 33.28 -61.95 -3.26
CA PRO A 717 32.31 -63.00 -3.17
C PRO A 717 31.27 -62.94 -2.02
N ASP A 718 30.10 -63.39 -2.38
CA ASP A 718 29.27 -64.43 -1.74
C ASP A 718 28.85 -64.38 -0.25
N ASN A 719 27.52 -64.54 -0.09
CA ASN A 719 26.78 -65.11 1.04
C ASN A 719 26.63 -64.40 2.38
N ALA A 720 25.41 -63.99 2.69
CA ALA A 720 24.55 -64.71 3.65
C ALA A 720 23.21 -63.96 3.90
N ARG A 721 22.15 -64.73 3.82
CA ARG A 721 20.76 -64.46 4.27
C ARG A 721 20.69 -64.24 5.78
N SER A 722 19.82 -63.38 6.23
CA SER A 722 18.80 -63.61 7.30
C SER A 722 17.98 -62.35 7.51
N THR A 723 16.70 -62.28 7.15
CA THR A 723 15.48 -62.58 7.92
C THR A 723 15.19 -61.62 9.10
N LEU A 724 14.07 -60.90 8.94
CA LEU A 724 13.02 -60.56 9.94
C LEU A 724 13.43 -59.66 11.12
N SER A 725 12.71 -58.58 11.43
CA SER A 725 11.31 -58.41 11.85
C SER A 725 11.05 -56.95 12.19
N SER A 726 9.98 -56.37 11.76
CA SER A 726 8.76 -55.88 12.40
C SER A 726 8.86 -55.22 13.80
N GLU A 727 8.03 -54.22 13.93
CA GLU A 727 7.49 -53.57 15.16
C GLU A 727 8.26 -52.32 15.61
N GLU A 728 7.68 -51.26 16.02
CA GLU A 728 6.34 -50.72 16.27
C GLU A 728 6.48 -49.21 16.63
N THR A 729 5.52 -48.44 16.22
CA THR A 729 4.75 -47.41 16.94
C THR A 729 5.47 -46.44 17.90
N LEU A 730 5.44 -45.19 17.60
CA LEU A 730 4.65 -44.15 18.28
C LEU A 730 4.71 -42.83 17.51
#